data_ff3d062629aeab2d59fb538da25f27e9
#
_entry.id   ff3d062629aeab2d59fb538da25f27e9
#
_cell.length_a   1.000
_cell.length_b   1.000
_cell.length_c   1.000
_cell.angle_alpha   90.00
_cell.angle_beta   90.00
_cell.angle_gamma   90.00
#
_symmetry.space_group_name_H-M   'P 1'
#
loop_
_entity.id
_entity.type
_entity.pdbx_description
1 polymer ?
#
loop_
_entity_poly.entity_id
_entity_poly.type
_entity_poly.pdbx_seq_one_letter_code
_entity_poly.pdbx_strand_id
1 'polypeptide(L)'
;FMILGSLPFTLYVAFLRGHRKAIYRDQQVRGFLGFLLVTWLVFGTWLWFNSEHEWLDAFRIVAVNVTSVVTTTGFALGDYTTWDSFAVLLFFYLTFVGGCSGSTSGGLKIFRFQVAYVLLKANLMQLVHPRAVIKQQYNNHNLDEDIVRSLITFSFFFTITIAVSVVISTVVALTLSPVMCALFLRPEGEGKKNRFFRRINLSLATGNKFYGRMIQGALKHSRRMFAAFGVVLIGIWLMNKLVPESFMPQEDQGYFTVELELPEGATIERTRTVTDRAMAFLMQDPDVEYVLNVTGSSPRVGSNQARSQLTVILKSWKERESEDISEVMKRVRDELSRYPESKVYLSTPAVIPGLGTSGGFEMVLEARGDAGYADLQRAVDTLMHYAEQRPEFTGLASSMQADIPQLYFDVDRDKAQLVGVSMSDIFSTMKAFTGSIYVNDFNMFNRIYRVYIQADAPYRAYRDNLNLFFVRGADGAMIPVTSLGTTHYTTGAGTIKRFNMFNAATITGEAAHGYSSGQAMDELENIVREKLPASVGVEWSGLSYQEKHVSGQTGLVLALAFLFVFLFLAAQYESWSVPVAVILSLPVAGIGAYLGIWVCGLENNIYFQIGLVMLVGLVAKNAILIVEFAKEEVEKGRDVVSAALKAAHLRFRPIVMTSLAFILGLLPLVFASGPGSASRQGIGTGVFFGMLVAISVGIVFVPFFFVWIYRIKAKLKKR
;
A
#
# COMPACT_ATOMS: atom_id res chain seq x y z
N PHE A 1 10.51 -28.42 -7.94
CA PHE A 1 9.60 -27.32 -8.28
C PHE A 1 9.07 -26.60 -7.03
N MET A 2 8.51 -27.30 -6.03
CA MET A 2 8.00 -26.71 -4.77
C MET A 2 9.04 -25.81 -4.10
N ILE A 3 10.26 -26.29 -3.90
CA ILE A 3 11.37 -25.53 -3.32
C ILE A 3 11.74 -24.34 -4.19
N LEU A 4 11.85 -24.53 -5.51
CA LEU A 4 12.19 -23.46 -6.44
C LEU A 4 11.16 -22.32 -6.41
N GLY A 5 9.85 -22.62 -6.38
CA GLY A 5 8.79 -21.61 -6.24
C GLY A 5 8.84 -20.85 -4.92
N SER A 6 9.52 -21.38 -3.91
CA SER A 6 9.65 -20.78 -2.57
C SER A 6 10.93 -19.96 -2.37
N LEU A 7 11.78 -19.84 -3.40
CA LEU A 7 12.95 -18.97 -3.39
C LEU A 7 12.62 -17.57 -3.93
N PRO A 8 13.41 -16.53 -3.58
CA PRO A 8 13.16 -15.16 -4.04
C PRO A 8 13.31 -15.03 -5.55
N PHE A 9 12.31 -14.47 -6.24
CA PHE A 9 12.38 -14.28 -7.71
C PHE A 9 13.47 -13.32 -8.14
N THR A 10 13.80 -12.34 -7.31
CA THR A 10 14.89 -11.39 -7.57
C THR A 10 16.24 -12.10 -7.76
N LEU A 11 16.46 -13.22 -7.06
CA LEU A 11 17.68 -14.02 -7.20
C LEU A 11 17.73 -14.80 -8.51
N TYR A 12 16.58 -15.21 -9.06
CA TYR A 12 16.54 -15.81 -10.40
C TYR A 12 16.89 -14.80 -11.49
N VAL A 13 16.40 -13.56 -11.36
CA VAL A 13 16.78 -12.48 -12.27
C VAL A 13 18.29 -12.20 -12.18
N ALA A 14 18.85 -12.15 -10.98
CA ALA A 14 20.28 -11.99 -10.77
C ALA A 14 21.09 -13.15 -11.38
N PHE A 15 20.60 -14.38 -11.22
CA PHE A 15 21.21 -15.57 -11.81
C PHE A 15 21.24 -15.52 -13.34
N LEU A 16 20.11 -15.15 -13.97
CA LEU A 16 20.01 -14.99 -15.43
C LEU A 16 20.90 -13.85 -15.96
N ARG A 17 21.15 -12.82 -15.15
CA ARG A 17 22.09 -11.72 -15.46
C ARG A 17 23.57 -12.09 -15.23
N GLY A 18 23.89 -13.36 -14.98
CA GLY A 18 25.26 -13.85 -14.85
C GLY A 18 25.79 -13.97 -13.41
N HIS A 19 25.04 -13.52 -12.41
CA HIS A 19 25.44 -13.59 -10.99
C HIS A 19 25.07 -14.96 -10.39
N ARG A 20 25.64 -16.06 -10.94
CA ARG A 20 25.29 -17.44 -10.58
C ARG A 20 25.41 -17.78 -9.09
N LYS A 21 26.29 -17.09 -8.35
CA LYS A 21 26.52 -17.32 -6.91
C LYS A 21 25.49 -16.60 -6.01
N ALA A 22 24.61 -15.73 -6.55
CA ALA A 22 23.67 -14.96 -5.76
C ALA A 22 22.71 -15.85 -4.96
N ILE A 23 22.16 -16.90 -5.57
CA ILE A 23 21.22 -17.81 -4.91
C ILE A 23 21.86 -18.53 -3.71
N TYR A 24 23.10 -19.01 -3.85
CA TYR A 24 23.76 -19.78 -2.79
C TYR A 24 24.39 -18.92 -1.68
N ARG A 25 24.58 -17.61 -1.92
CA ARG A 25 25.14 -16.66 -0.92
C ARG A 25 24.08 -15.98 -0.07
N ASP A 26 22.86 -15.97 -0.53
CA ASP A 26 21.76 -15.32 0.20
C ASP A 26 21.46 -16.06 1.51
N GLN A 27 21.42 -15.31 2.62
CA GLN A 27 21.17 -15.86 3.96
C GLN A 27 19.77 -16.48 4.08
N GLN A 28 18.79 -15.91 3.39
CA GLN A 28 17.42 -16.37 3.41
C GLN A 28 17.29 -17.76 2.78
N VAL A 29 17.91 -17.94 1.61
CA VAL A 29 17.91 -19.22 0.89
C VAL A 29 18.63 -20.31 1.71
N ARG A 30 19.79 -20.00 2.27
CA ARG A 30 20.52 -20.95 3.11
C ARG A 30 19.74 -21.35 4.35
N GLY A 31 19.12 -20.38 5.01
CA GLY A 31 18.29 -20.65 6.19
C GLY A 31 17.05 -21.47 5.85
N PHE A 32 16.39 -21.18 4.74
CA PHE A 32 15.23 -21.95 4.27
C PHE A 32 15.57 -23.39 3.93
N LEU A 33 16.62 -23.61 3.15
CA LEU A 33 17.08 -24.97 2.80
C LEU A 33 17.57 -25.74 4.01
N GLY A 34 18.29 -25.06 4.93
CA GLY A 34 18.72 -25.65 6.21
C GLY A 34 17.54 -26.05 7.09
N PHE A 35 16.51 -25.19 7.19
CA PHE A 35 15.28 -25.48 7.92
C PHE A 35 14.55 -26.73 7.34
N LEU A 36 14.37 -26.78 6.03
CA LEU A 36 13.77 -27.95 5.37
C LEU A 36 14.57 -29.22 5.65
N LEU A 37 15.89 -29.17 5.48
CA LEU A 37 16.77 -30.34 5.70
C LEU A 37 16.69 -30.85 7.14
N VAL A 38 16.77 -29.97 8.13
CA VAL A 38 16.64 -30.33 9.55
C VAL A 38 15.28 -30.95 9.83
N THR A 39 14.21 -30.32 9.32
CA THR A 39 12.84 -30.83 9.52
C THR A 39 12.66 -32.19 8.84
N TRP A 40 13.19 -32.44 7.64
CA TRP A 40 13.16 -33.74 6.98
C TRP A 40 13.90 -34.79 7.78
N LEU A 41 15.09 -34.48 8.30
CA LEU A 41 15.90 -35.42 9.09
C LEU A 41 15.18 -35.77 10.40
N VAL A 42 14.74 -34.79 11.16
CA VAL A 42 14.07 -35.02 12.43
C VAL A 42 12.79 -35.81 12.25
N PHE A 43 11.96 -35.39 11.28
CA PHE A 43 10.66 -35.99 11.06
C PHE A 43 10.72 -37.31 10.33
N GLY A 44 11.68 -37.47 9.40
CA GLY A 44 11.92 -38.73 8.70
C GLY A 44 12.41 -39.82 9.66
N THR A 45 13.32 -39.49 10.58
CA THR A 45 13.77 -40.42 11.63
C THR A 45 12.63 -40.76 12.58
N TRP A 46 11.82 -39.76 12.99
CA TRP A 46 10.67 -40.00 13.85
C TRP A 46 9.65 -40.95 13.19
N LEU A 47 9.30 -40.71 11.91
CA LEU A 47 8.35 -41.55 11.16
C LEU A 47 8.88 -42.96 10.99
N TRP A 48 10.19 -43.12 10.69
CA TRP A 48 10.82 -44.41 10.56
C TRP A 48 10.75 -45.24 11.85
N PHE A 49 10.97 -44.64 13.03
CA PHE A 49 10.89 -45.32 14.31
C PHE A 49 9.44 -45.66 14.75
N ASN A 50 8.46 -44.93 14.29
CA ASN A 50 7.07 -45.06 14.73
C ASN A 50 6.13 -45.65 13.66
N SER A 51 6.65 -46.11 12.52
CA SER A 51 5.87 -46.73 11.44
C SER A 51 6.57 -47.93 10.85
N GLU A 52 5.85 -48.77 10.10
CA GLU A 52 6.39 -49.94 9.40
C GLU A 52 7.07 -49.58 8.06
N HIS A 53 7.24 -48.28 7.76
CA HIS A 53 7.87 -47.83 6.50
C HIS A 53 9.38 -48.11 6.48
N GLU A 54 9.91 -48.53 5.34
CA GLU A 54 11.35 -48.55 5.12
C GLU A 54 11.95 -47.16 5.27
N TRP A 55 13.19 -47.02 5.75
CA TRP A 55 13.80 -45.73 6.04
C TRP A 55 13.77 -44.75 4.85
N LEU A 56 14.04 -45.23 3.62
CA LEU A 56 13.99 -44.40 2.40
C LEU A 56 12.58 -43.90 2.09
N ASP A 57 11.57 -44.74 2.27
CA ASP A 57 10.17 -44.36 2.05
C ASP A 57 9.67 -43.39 3.11
N ALA A 58 10.01 -43.58 4.37
CA ALA A 58 9.70 -42.66 5.45
C ALA A 58 10.25 -41.24 5.16
N PHE A 59 11.53 -41.16 4.77
CA PHE A 59 12.17 -39.89 4.41
C PHE A 59 11.54 -39.25 3.14
N ARG A 60 11.23 -40.06 2.13
CA ARG A 60 10.57 -39.57 0.90
C ARG A 60 9.19 -38.96 1.19
N ILE A 61 8.37 -39.66 1.96
CA ILE A 61 7.02 -39.24 2.33
C ILE A 61 7.08 -37.94 3.16
N VAL A 62 7.96 -37.88 4.15
CA VAL A 62 8.17 -36.71 4.97
C VAL A 62 8.70 -35.51 4.16
N ALA A 63 9.70 -35.74 3.30
CA ALA A 63 10.28 -34.68 2.49
C ALA A 63 9.24 -34.01 1.57
N VAL A 64 8.37 -34.80 0.94
CA VAL A 64 7.30 -34.26 0.08
C VAL A 64 6.25 -33.53 0.91
N ASN A 65 5.75 -34.15 1.98
CA ASN A 65 4.67 -33.54 2.78
C ASN A 65 5.12 -32.27 3.50
N VAL A 66 6.28 -32.28 4.15
CA VAL A 66 6.85 -31.10 4.83
C VAL A 66 7.13 -29.98 3.81
N THR A 67 7.74 -30.32 2.67
CA THR A 67 8.00 -29.33 1.63
C THR A 67 6.69 -28.73 1.13
N SER A 68 5.69 -29.55 0.87
CA SER A 68 4.39 -29.12 0.37
C SER A 68 3.68 -28.19 1.34
N VAL A 69 3.69 -28.47 2.63
CA VAL A 69 3.07 -27.64 3.67
C VAL A 69 3.82 -26.32 3.81
N VAL A 70 5.14 -26.35 3.97
CA VAL A 70 5.97 -25.14 4.15
C VAL A 70 5.97 -24.25 2.89
N THR A 71 5.92 -24.84 1.71
CA THR A 71 5.83 -24.11 0.45
C THR A 71 4.39 -23.72 0.09
N THR A 72 3.42 -24.12 0.91
CA THR A 72 1.97 -23.91 0.70
C THR A 72 1.47 -24.47 -0.65
N THR A 73 2.05 -25.58 -1.12
CA THR A 73 1.74 -26.17 -2.42
C THR A 73 0.53 -27.11 -2.35
N GLY A 74 0.29 -27.76 -1.19
CA GLY A 74 -0.91 -28.56 -0.93
C GLY A 74 -0.87 -29.99 -1.50
N PHE A 75 0.30 -30.52 -1.92
CA PHE A 75 0.45 -31.91 -2.30
C PHE A 75 0.71 -32.79 -1.07
N ALA A 76 0.13 -33.97 -1.02
CA ALA A 76 0.40 -34.95 0.02
C ALA A 76 0.70 -36.32 -0.56
N LEU A 77 1.73 -36.96 -0.02
CA LEU A 77 1.98 -38.38 -0.20
C LEU A 77 1.44 -39.13 1.03
N GLY A 78 0.22 -39.65 0.91
CA GLY A 78 -0.50 -40.25 2.04
C GLY A 78 -1.13 -39.20 2.95
N ASP A 79 -2.02 -39.66 3.85
CA ASP A 79 -2.71 -38.81 4.80
C ASP A 79 -1.90 -38.69 6.10
N TYR A 80 -1.19 -37.58 6.28
CA TYR A 80 -0.37 -37.35 7.48
C TYR A 80 -1.21 -37.08 8.73
N THR A 81 -2.53 -36.88 8.60
CA THR A 81 -3.43 -36.68 9.75
C THR A 81 -3.69 -37.99 10.49
N THR A 82 -3.40 -39.11 9.85
CA THR A 82 -3.56 -40.45 10.42
C THR A 82 -2.30 -40.98 11.11
N TRP A 83 -1.14 -40.27 11.02
CA TRP A 83 0.12 -40.80 11.53
C TRP A 83 0.21 -40.85 13.05
N ASP A 84 -0.04 -39.73 13.72
CA ASP A 84 -0.19 -39.58 15.19
C ASP A 84 -0.50 -38.13 15.54
N SER A 85 -0.98 -37.91 16.76
CA SER A 85 -1.28 -36.55 17.29
C SER A 85 -0.06 -35.61 17.26
N PHE A 86 1.15 -36.15 17.47
CA PHE A 86 2.38 -35.39 17.37
C PHE A 86 2.63 -34.91 15.94
N ALA A 87 2.42 -35.75 14.95
CA ALA A 87 2.55 -35.41 13.55
C ALA A 87 1.56 -34.28 13.17
N VAL A 88 0.31 -34.44 13.54
CA VAL A 88 -0.74 -33.44 13.28
C VAL A 88 -0.38 -32.09 13.89
N LEU A 89 0.08 -32.06 15.13
CA LEU A 89 0.50 -30.85 15.83
C LEU A 89 1.69 -30.18 15.12
N LEU A 90 2.67 -30.95 14.71
CA LEU A 90 3.85 -30.39 14.03
C LEU A 90 3.53 -29.88 12.62
N PHE A 91 2.74 -30.60 11.83
CA PHE A 91 2.24 -30.10 10.54
C PHE A 91 1.41 -28.83 10.71
N PHE A 92 0.61 -28.74 11.78
CA PHE A 92 -0.09 -27.52 12.13
C PHE A 92 0.88 -26.33 12.32
N TYR A 93 1.97 -26.52 13.08
CA TYR A 93 3.00 -25.48 13.23
C TYR A 93 3.73 -25.18 11.92
N LEU A 94 3.99 -26.17 11.09
CA LEU A 94 4.64 -25.98 9.79
C LEU A 94 3.79 -25.16 8.81
N THR A 95 2.46 -25.13 8.96
CA THR A 95 1.59 -24.28 8.13
C THR A 95 1.84 -22.78 8.33
N PHE A 96 2.38 -22.37 9.49
CA PHE A 96 2.74 -20.98 9.75
C PHE A 96 4.06 -20.59 9.10
N VAL A 97 4.94 -21.53 8.82
CA VAL A 97 6.26 -21.26 8.23
C VAL A 97 6.13 -21.24 6.71
N GLY A 98 6.50 -20.12 6.09
CA GLY A 98 6.51 -19.94 4.63
C GLY A 98 7.92 -19.94 4.05
N GLY A 99 8.02 -19.93 2.73
CA GLY A 99 9.28 -19.82 2.01
C GLY A 99 9.98 -18.46 2.16
N CYS A 100 10.87 -18.15 1.24
CA CYS A 100 11.64 -16.90 1.24
C CYS A 100 10.75 -15.67 0.95
N SER A 101 11.19 -14.49 1.36
CA SER A 101 10.57 -13.22 0.97
C SER A 101 10.70 -13.00 -0.54
N GLY A 102 9.65 -12.52 -1.20
CA GLY A 102 9.63 -12.42 -2.66
C GLY A 102 9.44 -13.76 -3.38
N SER A 103 8.88 -14.78 -2.71
CA SER A 103 8.45 -16.05 -3.27
C SER A 103 6.93 -16.20 -3.26
N THR A 104 6.41 -17.21 -3.98
CA THR A 104 4.97 -17.50 -4.07
C THR A 104 4.39 -18.22 -2.86
N SER A 105 5.21 -18.74 -1.93
CA SER A 105 4.68 -19.46 -0.78
C SER A 105 3.93 -18.52 0.17
N GLY A 106 2.86 -18.99 0.78
CA GLY A 106 2.16 -18.30 1.86
C GLY A 106 2.90 -18.32 3.20
N GLY A 107 2.22 -18.05 4.30
CA GLY A 107 2.76 -18.14 5.65
C GLY A 107 3.76 -17.04 6.03
N LEU A 108 4.31 -17.16 7.23
CA LEU A 108 5.37 -16.29 7.72
C LEU A 108 6.67 -16.60 7.03
N LYS A 109 7.19 -15.65 6.25
CA LYS A 109 8.42 -15.83 5.48
C LYS A 109 9.63 -16.10 6.38
N ILE A 110 10.50 -17.01 5.95
CA ILE A 110 11.70 -17.42 6.72
C ILE A 110 12.58 -16.22 7.12
N PHE A 111 12.61 -15.17 6.30
CA PHE A 111 13.27 -13.91 6.59
C PHE A 111 12.86 -13.33 7.96
N ARG A 112 11.56 -13.38 8.29
CA ARG A 112 11.05 -12.82 9.57
C ARG A 112 11.57 -13.60 10.77
N PHE A 113 11.64 -14.91 10.67
CA PHE A 113 12.23 -15.76 11.71
C PHE A 113 13.73 -15.49 11.87
N GLN A 114 14.44 -15.28 10.76
CA GLN A 114 15.87 -14.97 10.81
C GLN A 114 16.14 -13.60 11.42
N VAL A 115 15.37 -12.58 11.06
CA VAL A 115 15.47 -11.24 11.68
C VAL A 115 15.11 -11.31 13.16
N ALA A 116 14.03 -12.01 13.53
CA ALA A 116 13.65 -12.21 14.93
C ALA A 116 14.77 -12.91 15.73
N TYR A 117 15.43 -13.89 15.13
CA TYR A 117 16.59 -14.57 15.74
C TYR A 117 17.79 -13.61 15.93
N VAL A 118 18.11 -12.78 14.95
CA VAL A 118 19.19 -11.77 15.04
C VAL A 118 18.90 -10.79 16.19
N LEU A 119 17.65 -10.36 16.32
CA LEU A 119 17.21 -9.46 17.38
C LEU A 119 17.25 -10.13 18.76
N LEU A 120 16.72 -11.36 18.86
CA LEU A 120 16.75 -12.13 20.11
C LEU A 120 18.20 -12.33 20.57
N LYS A 121 19.08 -12.72 19.64
CA LYS A 121 20.50 -12.88 19.92
C LYS A 121 21.15 -11.58 20.35
N ALA A 122 20.85 -10.47 19.70
CA ALA A 122 21.35 -9.15 20.07
C ALA A 122 20.88 -8.74 21.46
N ASN A 123 19.58 -8.91 21.77
CA ASN A 123 19.01 -8.60 23.08
C ASN A 123 19.58 -9.49 24.19
N LEU A 124 19.74 -10.80 23.94
CA LEU A 124 20.38 -11.71 24.90
C LEU A 124 21.86 -11.34 25.17
N MET A 125 22.60 -10.98 24.09
CA MET A 125 23.98 -10.51 24.25
C MET A 125 24.06 -9.19 25.04
N GLN A 126 23.09 -8.30 24.85
CA GLN A 126 23.00 -7.02 25.55
C GLN A 126 22.65 -7.21 27.04
N LEU A 127 21.86 -8.23 27.38
CA LEU A 127 21.62 -8.62 28.78
C LEU A 127 22.88 -9.14 29.47
N VAL A 128 23.73 -9.88 28.75
CA VAL A 128 25.01 -10.41 29.28
C VAL A 128 26.11 -9.34 29.29
N HIS A 129 26.12 -8.46 28.28
CA HIS A 129 27.09 -7.39 28.10
C HIS A 129 26.41 -6.04 27.88
N PRO A 130 25.90 -5.36 28.93
CA PRO A 130 25.07 -4.15 28.81
C PRO A 130 25.73 -2.96 28.08
N ARG A 131 27.05 -2.92 28.01
CA ARG A 131 27.83 -1.85 27.34
C ARG A 131 28.31 -2.22 25.93
N ALA A 132 27.99 -3.40 25.43
CA ALA A 132 28.44 -3.81 24.11
C ALA A 132 27.55 -3.17 23.01
N VAL A 133 28.19 -2.54 22.05
CA VAL A 133 27.53 -2.07 20.83
C VAL A 133 27.39 -3.26 19.86
N ILE A 134 26.20 -3.86 19.81
CA ILE A 134 25.94 -5.04 18.99
C ILE A 134 25.34 -4.57 17.66
N LYS A 135 26.04 -4.82 16.57
CA LYS A 135 25.54 -4.52 15.22
C LYS A 135 24.47 -5.54 14.84
N GLN A 136 23.26 -5.06 14.65
CA GLN A 136 22.14 -5.85 14.12
C GLN A 136 22.22 -5.83 12.58
N GLN A 137 22.76 -6.89 11.99
CA GLN A 137 22.97 -6.99 10.54
C GLN A 137 22.30 -8.23 9.96
N TYR A 138 21.70 -8.05 8.79
CA TYR A 138 21.15 -9.12 7.97
C TYR A 138 21.57 -8.94 6.51
N ASN A 139 22.11 -9.97 5.88
CA ASN A 139 22.70 -9.91 4.52
C ASN A 139 23.73 -8.77 4.34
N ASN A 140 24.54 -8.49 5.37
CA ASN A 140 25.53 -7.39 5.43
C ASN A 140 24.92 -5.96 5.43
N HIS A 141 23.62 -5.82 5.62
CA HIS A 141 22.97 -4.53 5.83
C HIS A 141 22.55 -4.37 7.28
N ASN A 142 22.66 -3.16 7.80
CA ASN A 142 22.16 -2.85 9.13
C ASN A 142 20.64 -2.89 9.12
N LEU A 143 20.04 -3.42 10.19
CA LEU A 143 18.60 -3.42 10.38
C LEU A 143 18.17 -2.12 11.04
N ASP A 144 17.34 -1.32 10.38
CA ASP A 144 16.71 -0.15 10.95
C ASP A 144 15.64 -0.55 11.98
N GLU A 145 15.53 0.21 13.08
CA GLU A 145 14.52 -0.05 14.12
C GLU A 145 13.09 -0.04 13.59
N ASP A 146 12.79 0.80 12.62
CA ASP A 146 11.46 0.90 12.00
C ASP A 146 11.12 -0.35 11.18
N ILE A 147 12.08 -0.90 10.46
CA ILE A 147 11.91 -2.17 9.74
C ILE A 147 11.65 -3.30 10.73
N VAL A 148 12.40 -3.32 11.83
CA VAL A 148 12.26 -4.32 12.89
C VAL A 148 10.88 -4.24 13.56
N ARG A 149 10.45 -3.04 13.95
CA ARG A 149 9.14 -2.80 14.57
C ARG A 149 8.00 -3.18 13.63
N SER A 150 8.08 -2.77 12.36
CA SER A 150 7.10 -3.11 11.33
C SER A 150 6.99 -4.63 11.10
N LEU A 151 8.13 -5.33 11.02
CA LEU A 151 8.16 -6.78 10.85
C LEU A 151 7.54 -7.55 12.02
N ILE A 152 7.84 -7.13 13.26
CA ILE A 152 7.28 -7.77 14.47
C ILE A 152 5.78 -7.51 14.54
N THR A 153 5.35 -6.26 14.37
CA THR A 153 3.94 -5.87 14.44
C THR A 153 3.11 -6.59 13.37
N PHE A 154 3.57 -6.55 12.11
CA PHE A 154 2.89 -7.24 11.02
C PHE A 154 2.82 -8.77 11.26
N SER A 155 3.94 -9.39 11.67
CA SER A 155 3.98 -10.84 11.90
C SER A 155 3.03 -11.25 13.03
N PHE A 156 2.99 -10.46 14.10
CA PHE A 156 2.11 -10.73 15.24
C PHE A 156 0.63 -10.61 14.87
N PHE A 157 0.22 -9.48 14.31
CA PHE A 157 -1.19 -9.25 13.93
C PHE A 157 -1.65 -10.20 12.82
N PHE A 158 -0.84 -10.38 11.79
CA PHE A 158 -1.18 -11.26 10.67
C PHE A 158 -1.32 -12.71 11.12
N THR A 159 -0.36 -13.20 11.94
CA THR A 159 -0.40 -14.58 12.46
C THR A 159 -1.59 -14.83 13.36
N ILE A 160 -1.86 -13.91 14.29
CA ILE A 160 -3.03 -14.03 15.19
C ILE A 160 -4.32 -14.02 14.40
N THR A 161 -4.49 -13.08 13.46
CA THR A 161 -5.71 -12.98 12.67
C THR A 161 -5.98 -14.24 11.87
N ILE A 162 -4.97 -14.79 11.20
CA ILE A 162 -5.11 -16.06 10.46
C ILE A 162 -5.39 -17.22 11.41
N ALA A 163 -4.62 -17.36 12.50
CA ALA A 163 -4.79 -18.45 13.46
C ALA A 163 -6.21 -18.45 14.06
N VAL A 164 -6.69 -17.31 14.54
CA VAL A 164 -8.04 -17.17 15.10
C VAL A 164 -9.09 -17.47 14.04
N SER A 165 -8.94 -16.95 12.82
CA SER A 165 -9.88 -17.18 11.72
C SER A 165 -9.96 -18.66 11.35
N VAL A 166 -8.82 -19.35 11.25
CA VAL A 166 -8.76 -20.79 10.92
C VAL A 166 -9.37 -21.63 12.04
N VAL A 167 -9.04 -21.33 13.31
CA VAL A 167 -9.62 -22.05 14.47
C VAL A 167 -11.13 -21.88 14.49
N ILE A 168 -11.65 -20.67 14.39
CA ILE A 168 -13.09 -20.40 14.37
C ILE A 168 -13.75 -21.11 13.18
N SER A 169 -13.16 -21.02 11.99
CA SER A 169 -13.68 -21.68 10.79
C SER A 169 -13.74 -23.20 10.96
N THR A 170 -12.71 -23.80 11.54
CA THR A 170 -12.64 -25.25 11.81
C THR A 170 -13.70 -25.66 12.83
N VAL A 171 -13.83 -24.93 13.95
CA VAL A 171 -14.85 -25.19 14.95
C VAL A 171 -16.26 -25.08 14.33
N VAL A 172 -16.54 -24.04 13.56
CA VAL A 172 -17.82 -23.85 12.88
C VAL A 172 -18.10 -24.97 11.87
N ALA A 173 -17.11 -25.37 11.08
CA ALA A 173 -17.28 -26.43 10.08
C ALA A 173 -17.53 -27.80 10.71
N LEU A 174 -16.81 -28.12 11.80
CA LEU A 174 -16.89 -29.45 12.44
C LEU A 174 -18.04 -29.58 13.46
N THR A 175 -18.49 -28.49 14.05
CA THR A 175 -19.53 -28.52 15.11
C THR A 175 -20.84 -27.87 14.65
N LEU A 176 -20.81 -26.56 14.39
CA LEU A 176 -22.02 -25.78 14.13
C LEU A 176 -22.70 -26.22 12.83
N SER A 177 -21.95 -26.40 11.75
CA SER A 177 -22.55 -26.75 10.45
C SER A 177 -23.22 -28.13 10.46
N PRO A 178 -22.64 -29.23 10.98
CA PRO A 178 -23.33 -30.52 11.13
C PRO A 178 -24.53 -30.45 12.06
N VAL A 179 -24.42 -29.75 13.21
CA VAL A 179 -25.54 -29.61 14.17
C VAL A 179 -26.68 -28.83 13.55
N MET A 180 -26.41 -27.73 12.86
CA MET A 180 -27.42 -26.96 12.13
C MET A 180 -28.08 -27.79 11.04
N CYS A 181 -27.29 -28.59 10.31
CA CYS A 181 -27.85 -29.51 9.31
C CYS A 181 -28.79 -30.57 9.99
N ALA A 182 -28.36 -31.15 11.09
CA ALA A 182 -29.18 -32.13 11.82
C ALA A 182 -30.47 -31.54 12.40
N LEU A 183 -30.41 -30.30 12.92
CA LEU A 183 -31.56 -29.63 13.51
C LEU A 183 -32.55 -29.06 12.47
N PHE A 184 -32.07 -28.51 11.39
CA PHE A 184 -32.91 -27.76 10.44
C PHE A 184 -33.23 -28.51 9.15
N LEU A 185 -32.39 -29.49 8.74
CA LEU A 185 -32.68 -30.30 7.55
C LEU A 185 -33.65 -31.44 7.93
N ARG A 186 -34.83 -31.44 7.33
CA ARG A 186 -35.79 -32.54 7.41
C ARG A 186 -35.66 -33.42 6.16
N PRO A 187 -35.89 -34.77 6.30
CA PRO A 187 -35.92 -35.67 5.16
C PRO A 187 -36.90 -35.20 4.08
N GLU A 188 -36.53 -35.35 2.80
CA GLU A 188 -37.44 -35.03 1.70
C GLU A 188 -38.66 -35.95 1.73
N GLY A 189 -39.81 -35.42 2.11
CA GLY A 189 -41.09 -36.18 2.13
C GLY A 189 -42.04 -35.82 3.26
N GLU A 190 -41.57 -35.35 4.41
CA GLU A 190 -42.36 -35.19 5.62
C GLU A 190 -42.80 -33.76 5.96
N GLY A 191 -43.15 -32.92 5.01
CA GLY A 191 -43.70 -31.61 5.37
C GLY A 191 -44.23 -30.78 4.21
N LYS A 192 -45.31 -30.05 4.45
CA LYS A 192 -45.78 -28.99 3.51
C LYS A 192 -44.69 -27.97 3.33
N LYS A 193 -43.98 -28.00 2.19
CA LYS A 193 -42.92 -26.99 1.88
C LYS A 193 -43.51 -25.59 2.01
N ASN A 194 -42.94 -24.75 2.87
CA ASN A 194 -43.33 -23.36 3.06
C ASN A 194 -43.34 -22.65 1.68
N ARG A 195 -44.33 -21.78 1.44
CA ARG A 195 -44.50 -21.05 0.14
C ARG A 195 -43.22 -20.33 -0.30
N PHE A 196 -42.44 -19.84 0.65
CA PHE A 196 -41.16 -19.19 0.39
C PHE A 196 -40.13 -20.15 -0.21
N PHE A 197 -39.84 -21.28 0.44
CA PHE A 197 -38.89 -22.28 -0.06
C PHE A 197 -39.38 -22.95 -1.37
N ARG A 198 -40.68 -23.08 -1.55
CA ARG A 198 -41.25 -23.55 -2.82
C ARG A 198 -40.96 -22.57 -3.98
N ARG A 199 -41.07 -21.26 -3.73
CA ARG A 199 -40.71 -20.23 -4.73
C ARG A 199 -39.23 -20.28 -5.08
N ILE A 200 -38.33 -20.35 -4.09
CA ILE A 200 -36.88 -20.47 -4.30
C ILE A 200 -36.56 -21.72 -5.13
N ASN A 201 -37.10 -22.89 -4.77
CA ASN A 201 -36.87 -24.13 -5.53
C ASN A 201 -37.39 -24.06 -6.95
N LEU A 202 -38.56 -23.44 -7.20
CA LEU A 202 -39.08 -23.22 -8.52
C LEU A 202 -38.19 -22.25 -9.32
N SER A 203 -37.74 -21.18 -8.72
CA SER A 203 -36.81 -20.24 -9.36
C SER A 203 -35.50 -20.92 -9.77
N LEU A 204 -34.90 -21.71 -8.86
CA LEU A 204 -33.68 -22.48 -9.15
C LEU A 204 -33.91 -23.54 -10.24
N ALA A 205 -35.06 -24.22 -10.23
CA ALA A 205 -35.38 -25.20 -11.28
C ALA A 205 -35.60 -24.54 -12.65
N THR A 206 -36.25 -23.36 -12.65
CA THR A 206 -36.45 -22.57 -13.87
C THR A 206 -35.13 -22.03 -14.40
N GLY A 207 -34.29 -21.52 -13.48
CA GLY A 207 -32.93 -21.06 -13.78
C GLY A 207 -32.06 -22.17 -14.37
N ASN A 208 -32.11 -23.38 -13.80
CA ASN A 208 -31.37 -24.53 -14.31
C ASN A 208 -31.83 -24.94 -15.76
N LYS A 209 -33.15 -24.90 -16.03
CA LYS A 209 -33.68 -25.12 -17.39
C LYS A 209 -33.23 -24.03 -18.38
N PHE A 210 -33.23 -22.77 -17.94
CA PHE A 210 -32.77 -21.64 -18.74
C PHE A 210 -31.26 -21.76 -19.02
N TYR A 211 -30.46 -22.06 -18.01
CA TYR A 211 -29.04 -22.30 -18.12
C TYR A 211 -28.70 -23.42 -19.11
N GLY A 212 -29.41 -24.55 -19.05
CA GLY A 212 -29.23 -25.63 -20.01
C GLY A 212 -29.50 -25.21 -21.44
N ARG A 213 -30.57 -24.40 -21.68
CA ARG A 213 -30.86 -23.83 -23.01
C ARG A 213 -29.73 -22.87 -23.48
N MET A 214 -29.21 -22.03 -22.59
CA MET A 214 -28.09 -21.14 -22.91
C MET A 214 -26.85 -21.93 -23.34
N ILE A 215 -26.50 -22.99 -22.62
CA ILE A 215 -25.34 -23.83 -22.97
C ILE A 215 -25.55 -24.52 -24.30
N GLN A 216 -26.74 -25.09 -24.56
CA GLN A 216 -27.05 -25.69 -25.86
C GLN A 216 -26.92 -24.69 -27.00
N GLY A 217 -27.44 -23.47 -26.81
CA GLY A 217 -27.28 -22.35 -27.74
C GLY A 217 -25.80 -21.96 -27.95
N ALA A 218 -25.04 -21.90 -26.90
CA ALA A 218 -23.60 -21.59 -26.92
C ALA A 218 -22.81 -22.65 -27.72
N LEU A 219 -23.06 -23.92 -27.46
CA LEU A 219 -22.41 -25.03 -28.17
C LEU A 219 -22.80 -25.12 -29.64
N LYS A 220 -24.06 -24.76 -30.01
CA LYS A 220 -24.52 -24.70 -31.36
C LYS A 220 -23.93 -23.54 -32.16
N HIS A 221 -23.70 -22.39 -31.53
CA HIS A 221 -23.22 -21.17 -32.16
C HIS A 221 -21.83 -20.77 -31.71
N SER A 222 -20.85 -21.66 -31.80
CA SER A 222 -19.47 -21.46 -31.29
C SER A 222 -18.80 -20.15 -31.78
N ARG A 223 -19.04 -19.75 -33.07
CA ARG A 223 -18.47 -18.48 -33.59
C ARG A 223 -19.00 -17.25 -32.82
N ARG A 224 -20.29 -17.25 -32.45
CA ARG A 224 -20.87 -16.16 -31.63
C ARG A 224 -20.32 -16.14 -30.23
N MET A 225 -20.05 -17.29 -29.64
CA MET A 225 -19.44 -17.39 -28.32
C MET A 225 -17.99 -16.86 -28.30
N PHE A 226 -17.19 -17.16 -29.33
CA PHE A 226 -15.86 -16.57 -29.46
C PHE A 226 -15.92 -15.06 -29.71
N ALA A 227 -16.87 -14.59 -30.51
CA ALA A 227 -17.09 -13.15 -30.68
C ALA A 227 -17.50 -12.47 -29.38
N ALA A 228 -18.40 -13.06 -28.58
CA ALA A 228 -18.78 -12.58 -27.26
C ALA A 228 -17.59 -12.56 -26.30
N PHE A 229 -16.74 -13.59 -26.31
CA PHE A 229 -15.50 -13.61 -25.52
C PHE A 229 -14.50 -12.53 -25.97
N GLY A 230 -14.38 -12.31 -27.29
CA GLY A 230 -13.59 -11.19 -27.83
C GLY A 230 -14.09 -9.83 -27.35
N VAL A 231 -15.41 -9.63 -27.30
CA VAL A 231 -16.03 -8.41 -26.74
C VAL A 231 -15.69 -8.26 -25.25
N VAL A 232 -15.68 -9.35 -24.48
CA VAL A 232 -15.27 -9.31 -23.06
C VAL A 232 -13.82 -8.85 -22.92
N LEU A 233 -12.89 -9.40 -23.71
CA LEU A 233 -11.48 -9.00 -23.66
C LEU A 233 -11.26 -7.53 -24.08
N ILE A 234 -11.93 -7.10 -25.14
CA ILE A 234 -11.90 -5.69 -25.58
C ILE A 234 -12.52 -4.80 -24.49
N GLY A 235 -13.61 -5.26 -23.88
CA GLY A 235 -14.27 -4.55 -22.77
C GLY A 235 -13.35 -4.36 -21.57
N ILE A 236 -12.60 -5.39 -21.16
CA ILE A 236 -11.61 -5.27 -20.06
C ILE A 236 -10.52 -4.26 -20.44
N TRP A 237 -9.98 -4.36 -21.65
CA TRP A 237 -8.97 -3.42 -22.14
C TRP A 237 -9.46 -1.98 -22.14
N LEU A 238 -10.71 -1.76 -22.60
CA LEU A 238 -11.33 -0.44 -22.62
C LEU A 238 -11.59 0.07 -21.19
N MET A 239 -12.14 -0.77 -20.31
CA MET A 239 -12.39 -0.40 -18.92
C MET A 239 -11.10 -0.06 -18.17
N ASN A 240 -10.01 -0.80 -18.41
CA ASN A 240 -8.71 -0.47 -17.83
C ASN A 240 -8.19 0.92 -18.28
N LYS A 241 -8.63 1.43 -19.43
CA LYS A 241 -8.31 2.77 -19.90
C LYS A 241 -9.25 3.86 -19.34
N LEU A 242 -10.51 3.47 -19.09
CA LEU A 242 -11.55 4.41 -18.63
C LEU A 242 -11.55 4.61 -17.11
N VAL A 243 -11.19 3.59 -16.35
CA VAL A 243 -11.14 3.66 -14.90
C VAL A 243 -9.85 4.35 -14.47
N PRO A 244 -9.92 5.43 -13.69
CA PRO A 244 -8.73 6.13 -13.20
C PRO A 244 -7.84 5.22 -12.38
N GLU A 245 -6.52 5.34 -12.56
CA GLU A 245 -5.53 4.57 -11.78
C GLU A 245 -5.02 5.40 -10.62
N SER A 246 -4.90 4.77 -9.45
CA SER A 246 -4.23 5.32 -8.27
C SER A 246 -3.46 4.23 -7.55
N PHE A 247 -2.49 4.61 -6.74
CA PHE A 247 -1.75 3.62 -5.94
C PHE A 247 -2.57 3.19 -4.73
N MET A 248 -2.94 4.15 -3.88
CA MET A 248 -3.75 3.92 -2.68
C MET A 248 -4.88 4.95 -2.63
N PRO A 249 -6.10 4.54 -2.26
CA PRO A 249 -7.19 5.48 -2.11
C PRO A 249 -6.94 6.38 -0.89
N GLN A 250 -7.39 7.61 -0.98
CA GLN A 250 -7.41 8.49 0.19
C GLN A 250 -8.39 7.94 1.23
N GLU A 251 -7.92 7.85 2.47
CA GLU A 251 -8.71 7.36 3.60
C GLU A 251 -9.02 8.49 4.57
N ASP A 252 -10.24 8.56 5.05
CA ASP A 252 -10.59 9.42 6.15
C ASP A 252 -10.00 8.87 7.46
N GLN A 253 -8.88 9.45 7.89
CA GLN A 253 -8.18 9.07 9.12
C GLN A 253 -8.71 9.80 10.38
N GLY A 254 -9.77 10.59 10.24
CA GLY A 254 -10.36 11.33 11.35
C GLY A 254 -9.68 12.67 11.66
N TYR A 255 -8.71 13.08 10.84
CA TYR A 255 -8.08 14.40 10.98
C TYR A 255 -7.51 14.88 9.64
N PHE A 256 -7.30 16.19 9.55
CA PHE A 256 -6.59 16.85 8.45
C PHE A 256 -5.70 17.96 9.00
N THR A 257 -4.79 18.46 8.18
CA THR A 257 -3.89 19.54 8.55
C THR A 257 -4.22 20.81 7.77
N VAL A 258 -4.15 21.94 8.47
CA VAL A 258 -4.27 23.28 7.89
C VAL A 258 -2.95 23.99 8.15
N GLU A 259 -2.29 24.43 7.10
CA GLU A 259 -1.11 25.28 7.20
C GLU A 259 -1.47 26.71 6.82
N LEU A 260 -1.18 27.64 7.74
CA LEU A 260 -1.30 29.06 7.52
C LEU A 260 0.07 29.65 7.20
N GLU A 261 0.17 30.28 6.06
CA GLU A 261 1.40 30.94 5.58
C GLU A 261 1.16 32.44 5.50
N LEU A 262 1.81 33.18 6.38
CA LEU A 262 1.85 34.64 6.37
C LEU A 262 2.98 35.14 5.46
N PRO A 263 2.96 36.43 5.06
CA PRO A 263 4.08 37.03 4.35
C PRO A 263 5.39 36.82 5.10
N GLU A 264 6.44 36.53 4.36
CA GLU A 264 7.77 36.32 4.95
C GLU A 264 8.24 37.55 5.73
N GLY A 265 8.87 37.32 6.88
CA GLY A 265 9.21 38.37 7.83
C GLY A 265 8.12 38.66 8.86
N ALA A 266 6.96 37.99 8.80
CA ALA A 266 5.97 38.09 9.88
C ALA A 266 6.54 37.55 11.20
N THR A 267 6.29 38.26 12.28
CA THR A 267 6.69 37.82 13.61
C THR A 267 5.80 36.70 14.12
N ILE A 268 6.30 35.92 15.08
CA ILE A 268 5.54 34.80 15.64
C ILE A 268 4.23 35.29 16.33
N GLU A 269 4.21 36.48 16.92
CA GLU A 269 3.02 37.07 17.52
C GLU A 269 1.96 37.41 16.49
N ARG A 270 2.37 37.94 15.32
CA ARG A 270 1.45 38.18 14.21
C ARG A 270 0.87 36.88 13.70
N THR A 271 1.72 35.86 13.50
CA THR A 271 1.30 34.53 13.09
C THR A 271 0.33 33.94 14.11
N ARG A 272 0.66 34.03 15.40
CA ARG A 272 -0.19 33.55 16.50
C ARG A 272 -1.57 34.22 16.48
N THR A 273 -1.64 35.55 16.28
CA THR A 273 -2.90 36.27 16.26
C THR A 273 -3.84 35.79 15.16
N VAL A 274 -3.29 35.49 13.97
CA VAL A 274 -4.07 34.91 12.84
C VAL A 274 -4.47 33.47 13.15
N THR A 275 -3.53 32.69 13.70
CA THR A 275 -3.77 31.29 14.06
C THR A 275 -4.83 31.14 15.16
N ASP A 276 -4.80 32.00 16.21
CA ASP A 276 -5.77 31.96 17.29
C ASP A 276 -7.19 32.27 16.76
N ARG A 277 -7.31 33.16 15.76
CA ARG A 277 -8.57 33.46 15.07
C ARG A 277 -9.08 32.26 14.27
N ALA A 278 -8.16 31.61 13.52
CA ALA A 278 -8.48 30.41 12.77
C ALA A 278 -8.90 29.24 13.71
N MET A 279 -8.20 29.07 14.82
CA MET A 279 -8.50 28.06 15.82
C MET A 279 -9.87 28.29 16.47
N ALA A 280 -10.20 29.55 16.79
CA ALA A 280 -11.52 29.90 17.36
C ALA A 280 -12.65 29.55 16.40
N PHE A 281 -12.47 29.78 15.09
CA PHE A 281 -13.42 29.36 14.06
C PHE A 281 -13.54 27.83 13.98
N LEU A 282 -12.40 27.11 13.88
CA LEU A 282 -12.38 25.65 13.76
C LEU A 282 -13.05 24.95 14.95
N MET A 283 -12.86 25.46 16.17
CA MET A 283 -13.51 24.93 17.37
C MET A 283 -15.02 25.14 17.44
N GLN A 284 -15.59 25.98 16.58
CA GLN A 284 -17.04 26.19 16.47
C GLN A 284 -17.67 25.29 15.42
N ASP A 285 -16.89 24.63 14.55
CA ASP A 285 -17.40 23.69 13.56
C ASP A 285 -17.99 22.45 14.25
N PRO A 286 -19.22 22.01 13.91
CA PRO A 286 -19.90 20.91 14.58
C PRO A 286 -19.18 19.57 14.43
N ASP A 287 -18.36 19.39 13.38
CA ASP A 287 -17.65 18.15 13.09
C ASP A 287 -16.26 18.07 13.73
N VAL A 288 -15.75 19.21 14.29
CA VAL A 288 -14.43 19.27 14.92
C VAL A 288 -14.52 18.91 16.41
N GLU A 289 -13.59 18.06 16.87
CA GLU A 289 -13.46 17.69 18.28
C GLU A 289 -12.34 18.48 18.96
N TYR A 290 -11.14 18.48 18.35
CA TYR A 290 -9.96 19.17 18.88
C TYR A 290 -9.15 19.82 17.76
N VAL A 291 -8.41 20.86 18.10
CA VAL A 291 -7.42 21.49 17.21
C VAL A 291 -6.09 21.58 17.96
N LEU A 292 -5.06 20.93 17.40
CA LEU A 292 -3.69 21.06 17.85
C LEU A 292 -2.99 22.11 17.00
N ASN A 293 -2.45 23.14 17.65
CA ASN A 293 -1.73 24.23 16.99
C ASN A 293 -0.23 24.17 17.29
N VAL A 294 0.60 24.28 16.24
CA VAL A 294 2.06 24.43 16.32
C VAL A 294 2.45 25.67 15.53
N THR A 295 2.49 26.82 16.21
CA THR A 295 2.91 28.09 15.60
C THR A 295 4.43 28.13 15.45
N GLY A 296 4.93 28.64 14.33
CA GLY A 296 6.37 28.71 14.03
C GLY A 296 6.93 27.44 13.39
N SER A 297 6.07 26.54 12.91
CA SER A 297 6.48 25.29 12.26
C SER A 297 5.63 25.01 11.01
N SER A 298 6.26 24.38 10.03
CA SER A 298 5.63 23.89 8.82
C SER A 298 6.20 22.53 8.43
N PRO A 299 5.39 21.54 8.05
CA PRO A 299 5.88 20.26 7.53
C PRO A 299 6.71 20.41 6.25
N ARG A 300 6.42 21.46 5.47
CA ARG A 300 7.04 21.71 4.16
C ARG A 300 8.41 22.37 4.25
N VAL A 301 8.59 23.34 5.16
CA VAL A 301 9.82 24.13 5.23
C VAL A 301 10.56 24.04 6.57
N GLY A 302 9.97 23.38 7.57
CA GLY A 302 10.54 23.26 8.92
C GLY A 302 10.19 24.45 9.80
N SER A 303 11.12 24.90 10.63
CA SER A 303 10.89 26.02 11.55
C SER A 303 10.86 27.34 10.79
N ASN A 304 9.74 28.06 10.84
CA ASN A 304 9.55 29.38 10.23
C ASN A 304 8.48 30.16 10.98
N GLN A 305 8.84 31.38 11.50
CA GLN A 305 7.96 32.20 12.31
C GLN A 305 6.68 32.67 11.58
N ALA A 306 6.74 32.81 10.26
CA ALA A 306 5.62 33.23 9.42
C ALA A 306 4.63 32.09 9.13
N ARG A 307 4.82 30.92 9.71
CA ARG A 307 3.99 29.73 9.44
C ARG A 307 3.41 29.12 10.71
N SER A 308 2.25 28.53 10.56
CA SER A 308 1.60 27.79 11.63
C SER A 308 0.91 26.56 11.06
N GLN A 309 1.02 25.44 11.75
CA GLN A 309 0.33 24.19 11.44
C GLN A 309 -0.75 23.93 12.47
N LEU A 310 -1.98 23.76 11.99
CA LEU A 310 -3.13 23.31 12.76
C LEU A 310 -3.47 21.87 12.35
N THR A 311 -3.48 20.95 13.31
CA THR A 311 -4.03 19.61 13.09
C THR A 311 -5.44 19.59 13.64
N VAL A 312 -6.41 19.46 12.73
CA VAL A 312 -7.84 19.46 13.04
C VAL A 312 -8.31 18.04 13.20
N ILE A 313 -8.65 17.66 14.42
CA ILE A 313 -9.14 16.33 14.78
C ILE A 313 -10.66 16.37 14.76
N LEU A 314 -11.26 15.51 13.97
CA LEU A 314 -12.70 15.42 13.77
C LEU A 314 -13.33 14.49 14.79
N LYS A 315 -14.61 14.71 15.09
CA LYS A 315 -15.43 13.79 15.87
C LYS A 315 -15.49 12.41 15.24
N SER A 316 -15.91 11.42 15.98
CA SER A 316 -16.06 10.07 15.46
C SER A 316 -17.05 10.07 14.28
N TRP A 317 -16.84 9.18 13.29
CA TRP A 317 -17.62 9.11 12.03
C TRP A 317 -19.14 9.00 12.23
N LYS A 318 -19.59 8.50 13.38
CA LYS A 318 -21.03 8.37 13.73
C LYS A 318 -21.63 9.64 14.31
N GLU A 319 -20.80 10.55 14.77
CA GLU A 319 -21.19 11.79 15.47
C GLU A 319 -21.03 13.03 14.61
N ARG A 320 -20.46 12.87 13.42
CA ARG A 320 -20.31 13.96 12.44
C ARG A 320 -21.63 14.23 11.73
N GLU A 321 -21.88 15.50 11.43
CA GLU A 321 -22.96 15.93 10.56
C GLU A 321 -22.62 15.69 9.08
N SER A 322 -21.34 15.84 8.71
CA SER A 322 -20.82 15.57 7.37
C SER A 322 -20.24 14.17 7.29
N GLU A 323 -20.70 13.36 6.33
CA GLU A 323 -20.20 12.01 6.11
C GLU A 323 -18.79 11.99 5.48
N ASP A 324 -18.44 13.05 4.71
CA ASP A 324 -17.16 13.14 3.98
C ASP A 324 -16.27 14.25 4.56
N ILE A 325 -15.01 13.91 4.85
CA ILE A 325 -13.96 14.84 5.28
C ILE A 325 -13.75 15.97 4.26
N SER A 326 -13.96 15.69 2.97
CA SER A 326 -13.81 16.68 1.88
C SER A 326 -14.76 17.85 2.02
N GLU A 327 -15.98 17.62 2.52
CA GLU A 327 -16.96 18.69 2.77
C GLU A 327 -16.52 19.58 3.92
N VAL A 328 -16.00 19.00 5.00
CA VAL A 328 -15.45 19.75 6.14
C VAL A 328 -14.27 20.59 5.68
N MET A 329 -13.33 19.98 4.95
CA MET A 329 -12.17 20.69 4.40
C MET A 329 -12.58 21.83 3.47
N LYS A 330 -13.62 21.66 2.67
CA LYS A 330 -14.14 22.71 1.79
C LYS A 330 -14.69 23.89 2.60
N ARG A 331 -15.52 23.65 3.61
CA ARG A 331 -16.03 24.70 4.50
C ARG A 331 -14.90 25.48 5.16
N VAL A 332 -13.92 24.75 5.69
CA VAL A 332 -12.74 25.34 6.34
C VAL A 332 -11.92 26.17 5.35
N ARG A 333 -11.71 25.67 4.14
CA ARG A 333 -11.00 26.40 3.08
C ARG A 333 -11.72 27.68 2.70
N ASP A 334 -13.03 27.61 2.46
CA ASP A 334 -13.84 28.74 2.01
C ASP A 334 -13.84 29.86 3.05
N GLU A 335 -13.84 29.53 4.33
CA GLU A 335 -13.80 30.54 5.39
C GLU A 335 -12.39 31.11 5.64
N LEU A 336 -11.41 30.24 5.80
CA LEU A 336 -10.03 30.66 6.09
C LEU A 336 -9.39 31.42 4.90
N SER A 337 -9.82 31.14 3.68
CA SER A 337 -9.36 31.89 2.48
C SER A 337 -9.82 33.34 2.46
N ARG A 338 -10.78 33.72 3.32
CA ARG A 338 -11.20 35.12 3.51
C ARG A 338 -10.24 35.94 4.36
N TYR A 339 -9.22 35.28 4.96
CA TYR A 339 -8.22 35.99 5.75
C TYR A 339 -7.11 36.52 4.83
N PRO A 340 -7.08 37.85 4.56
CA PRO A 340 -6.18 38.42 3.57
C PRO A 340 -4.71 38.39 4.03
N GLU A 341 -4.48 38.11 5.31
CA GLU A 341 -3.15 38.11 5.91
C GLU A 341 -2.40 36.79 5.70
N SER A 342 -3.07 35.71 5.27
CA SER A 342 -2.47 34.40 5.15
C SER A 342 -2.92 33.64 3.92
N LYS A 343 -2.02 32.88 3.32
CA LYS A 343 -2.36 31.78 2.42
C LYS A 343 -2.69 30.54 3.24
N VAL A 344 -3.67 29.77 2.78
CA VAL A 344 -4.19 28.61 3.51
C VAL A 344 -4.02 27.36 2.65
N TYR A 345 -3.33 26.37 3.21
CA TYR A 345 -3.15 25.08 2.58
C TYR A 345 -3.77 24.01 3.48
N LEU A 346 -4.67 23.23 2.92
CA LEU A 346 -5.26 22.07 3.59
C LEU A 346 -4.69 20.81 2.95
N SER A 347 -4.37 19.84 3.78
CA SER A 347 -3.94 18.53 3.30
C SER A 347 -4.44 17.41 4.21
N THR A 348 -4.77 16.30 3.59
CA THR A 348 -5.01 15.04 4.28
C THR A 348 -3.68 14.43 4.74
N PRO A 349 -3.66 13.63 5.82
CA PRO A 349 -2.46 12.93 6.24
C PRO A 349 -2.03 11.89 5.21
N ALA A 350 -0.73 11.59 5.15
CA ALA A 350 -0.22 10.51 4.32
C ALA A 350 -0.88 9.19 4.71
N VAL A 351 -1.31 8.40 3.71
CA VAL A 351 -1.98 7.10 3.92
C VAL A 351 -1.07 6.13 4.67
N ILE A 352 0.23 6.19 4.41
CA ILE A 352 1.25 5.42 5.14
C ILE A 352 2.14 6.40 5.90
N PRO A 353 2.12 6.39 7.26
CA PRO A 353 3.00 7.24 8.04
C PRO A 353 4.48 7.02 7.68
N GLY A 354 5.21 8.12 7.43
CA GLY A 354 6.62 8.09 7.04
C GLY A 354 6.89 8.01 5.53
N LEU A 355 5.87 7.80 4.70
CA LEU A 355 6.00 7.85 3.25
C LEU A 355 5.37 9.12 2.67
N GLY A 356 5.94 10.27 2.96
CA GLY A 356 5.48 11.57 2.51
C GLY A 356 4.94 12.46 3.63
N THR A 357 4.69 13.71 3.32
CA THR A 357 4.21 14.75 4.27
C THR A 357 2.70 14.96 4.21
N SER A 358 2.06 14.53 3.12
CA SER A 358 0.60 14.67 2.89
C SER A 358 0.06 13.44 2.12
N GLY A 359 -1.26 13.32 2.07
CA GLY A 359 -1.95 12.23 1.35
C GLY A 359 -1.98 12.40 -0.17
N GLY A 360 -1.48 13.51 -0.70
CA GLY A 360 -1.41 13.79 -2.12
C GLY A 360 -0.08 13.40 -2.77
N PHE A 361 0.23 14.03 -3.89
CA PHE A 361 1.48 13.80 -4.62
C PHE A 361 2.62 14.71 -4.12
N GLU A 362 3.85 14.22 -4.29
CA GLU A 362 5.07 14.93 -3.94
C GLU A 362 6.10 14.80 -5.08
N MET A 363 6.32 15.93 -5.80
CA MET A 363 7.30 16.06 -6.88
C MET A 363 8.47 16.90 -6.41
N VAL A 364 9.67 16.50 -6.75
CA VAL A 364 10.92 17.23 -6.46
C VAL A 364 11.49 17.75 -7.76
N LEU A 365 11.66 19.07 -7.86
CA LEU A 365 12.41 19.73 -8.92
C LEU A 365 13.86 19.90 -8.49
N GLU A 366 14.80 19.51 -9.34
CA GLU A 366 16.24 19.56 -9.07
C GLU A 366 16.95 20.50 -10.05
N ALA A 367 17.77 21.41 -9.54
CA ALA A 367 18.68 22.19 -10.37
C ALA A 367 19.87 21.34 -10.77
N ARG A 368 19.91 20.86 -12.02
CA ARG A 368 20.96 19.99 -12.56
C ARG A 368 21.92 20.78 -13.45
N GLY A 369 23.15 20.32 -13.56
CA GLY A 369 24.18 20.99 -14.36
C GLY A 369 24.56 22.37 -13.81
N ASP A 370 24.54 23.37 -14.66
CA ASP A 370 24.90 24.76 -14.29
C ASP A 370 23.72 25.60 -13.77
N ALA A 371 22.54 24.96 -13.55
CA ALA A 371 21.36 25.65 -13.06
C ALA A 371 21.56 26.13 -11.62
N GLY A 372 21.40 27.43 -11.41
CA GLY A 372 21.48 28.05 -10.11
C GLY A 372 20.15 28.01 -9.34
N TYR A 373 20.18 28.55 -8.10
CA TYR A 373 18.99 28.64 -7.25
C TYR A 373 17.90 29.54 -7.86
N ALA A 374 18.32 30.61 -8.56
CA ALA A 374 17.40 31.52 -9.27
C ALA A 374 16.72 30.84 -10.48
N ASP A 375 17.42 29.91 -11.15
CA ASP A 375 16.82 29.14 -12.26
C ASP A 375 15.77 28.16 -11.73
N LEU A 376 16.05 27.54 -10.58
CA LEU A 376 15.10 26.67 -9.88
C LEU A 376 13.85 27.43 -9.47
N GLN A 377 14.01 28.67 -8.93
CA GLN A 377 12.87 29.51 -8.57
C GLN A 377 11.99 29.81 -9.79
N ARG A 378 12.59 30.23 -10.90
CA ARG A 378 11.85 30.49 -12.15
C ARG A 378 11.11 29.25 -12.67
N ALA A 379 11.74 28.10 -12.54
CA ALA A 379 11.12 26.83 -12.93
C ALA A 379 9.91 26.49 -12.01
N VAL A 380 10.06 26.67 -10.70
CA VAL A 380 8.96 26.51 -9.73
C VAL A 380 7.81 27.46 -10.04
N ASP A 381 8.09 28.75 -10.22
CA ASP A 381 7.06 29.76 -10.52
C ASP A 381 6.33 29.45 -11.82
N THR A 382 7.08 28.99 -12.85
CA THR A 382 6.51 28.58 -14.13
C THR A 382 5.60 27.36 -13.94
N LEU A 383 6.07 26.32 -13.24
CA LEU A 383 5.26 25.11 -12.97
C LEU A 383 3.98 25.46 -12.21
N MET A 384 4.12 26.22 -11.12
CA MET A 384 2.97 26.61 -10.29
C MET A 384 1.93 27.41 -11.09
N HIS A 385 2.39 28.38 -11.90
CA HIS A 385 1.51 29.19 -12.73
C HIS A 385 0.67 28.35 -13.72
N TYR A 386 1.29 27.37 -14.39
CA TYR A 386 0.55 26.50 -15.32
C TYR A 386 -0.29 25.43 -14.59
N ALA A 387 0.19 24.92 -13.47
CA ALA A 387 -0.53 23.92 -12.71
C ALA A 387 -1.79 24.49 -12.02
N GLU A 388 -1.76 25.73 -11.51
CA GLU A 388 -2.92 26.42 -10.91
C GLU A 388 -4.08 26.65 -11.90
N GLN A 389 -3.80 26.63 -13.21
CA GLN A 389 -4.82 26.78 -14.26
C GLN A 389 -5.49 25.45 -14.64
N ARG A 390 -5.03 24.36 -14.11
CA ARG A 390 -5.53 23.02 -14.43
C ARG A 390 -6.52 22.53 -13.39
N PRO A 391 -7.66 21.95 -13.83
CA PRO A 391 -8.69 21.47 -12.92
C PRO A 391 -8.31 20.17 -12.18
N GLU A 392 -7.22 19.50 -12.59
CA GLU A 392 -6.74 18.25 -12.01
C GLU A 392 -6.14 18.40 -10.62
N PHE A 393 -5.77 19.63 -10.22
CA PHE A 393 -5.02 19.91 -9.01
C PHE A 393 -5.79 20.70 -7.97
N THR A 394 -5.53 20.41 -6.71
CA THR A 394 -5.95 21.22 -5.57
C THR A 394 -4.85 21.28 -4.52
N GLY A 395 -4.80 22.38 -3.76
CA GLY A 395 -3.85 22.51 -2.65
C GLY A 395 -2.38 22.54 -3.07
N LEU A 396 -2.07 23.00 -4.29
CA LEU A 396 -0.70 23.12 -4.77
C LEU A 396 0.13 24.05 -3.87
N ALA A 397 1.32 23.57 -3.49
CA ALA A 397 2.24 24.30 -2.65
C ALA A 397 3.69 23.95 -2.97
N SER A 398 4.59 24.92 -2.82
CA SER A 398 6.02 24.76 -3.01
C SER A 398 6.78 24.95 -1.70
N SER A 399 7.86 24.19 -1.53
CA SER A 399 8.82 24.42 -0.43
C SER A 399 9.85 25.51 -0.75
N MET A 400 9.84 26.04 -1.98
CA MET A 400 10.79 27.05 -2.44
C MET A 400 10.45 28.42 -1.88
N GLN A 401 11.46 29.11 -1.35
CA GLN A 401 11.37 30.46 -0.81
C GLN A 401 12.71 31.16 -1.12
N ALA A 402 12.76 31.90 -2.22
CA ALA A 402 13.97 32.58 -2.65
C ALA A 402 14.01 34.08 -2.30
N ASP A 403 12.83 34.70 -2.13
CA ASP A 403 12.70 36.16 -2.06
C ASP A 403 12.41 36.66 -0.64
N ILE A 404 13.00 35.99 0.37
CA ILE A 404 12.85 36.45 1.76
C ILE A 404 13.69 37.70 1.97
N PRO A 405 13.07 38.82 2.43
CA PRO A 405 13.83 40.02 2.79
C PRO A 405 14.84 39.72 3.88
N GLN A 406 16.08 40.06 3.65
CA GLN A 406 17.19 39.87 4.58
C GLN A 406 17.97 41.15 4.77
N LEU A 407 18.53 41.34 5.97
CA LEU A 407 19.48 42.41 6.25
C LEU A 407 20.88 41.82 6.20
N TYR A 408 21.62 42.19 5.17
CA TYR A 408 23.01 41.75 5.00
C TYR A 408 23.93 42.73 5.74
N PHE A 409 24.85 42.18 6.55
CA PHE A 409 25.89 42.95 7.20
C PHE A 409 27.22 42.63 6.54
N ASP A 410 27.75 43.60 5.78
CA ASP A 410 29.04 43.49 5.13
C ASP A 410 30.15 43.97 6.06
N VAL A 411 30.97 43.04 6.54
CA VAL A 411 32.04 43.33 7.49
C VAL A 411 33.28 43.78 6.76
N ASP A 412 33.81 44.96 7.14
CA ASP A 412 35.11 45.45 6.74
C ASP A 412 36.19 44.67 7.51
N ARG A 413 36.75 43.66 6.88
CA ARG A 413 37.72 42.75 7.49
C ARG A 413 39.04 43.44 7.85
N ASP A 414 39.46 44.38 6.99
CA ASP A 414 40.71 45.12 7.21
C ASP A 414 40.57 46.03 8.43
N LYS A 415 39.47 46.71 8.53
CA LYS A 415 39.14 47.56 9.67
C LYS A 415 38.99 46.75 10.98
N ALA A 416 38.32 45.59 10.94
CA ALA A 416 38.20 44.72 12.08
C ALA A 416 39.58 44.24 12.56
N GLN A 417 40.49 43.90 11.68
CA GLN A 417 41.84 43.51 11.96
C GLN A 417 42.67 44.65 12.55
N LEU A 418 42.54 45.88 12.01
CA LEU A 418 43.22 47.06 12.53
C LEU A 418 42.87 47.40 13.98
N VAL A 419 41.63 47.21 14.38
CA VAL A 419 41.16 47.45 15.75
C VAL A 419 41.25 46.21 16.65
N GLY A 420 41.83 45.12 16.12
CA GLY A 420 42.09 43.91 16.91
C GLY A 420 40.83 43.14 17.30
N VAL A 421 39.76 43.18 16.44
CA VAL A 421 38.50 42.43 16.64
C VAL A 421 38.49 41.18 15.78
N SER A 422 38.25 40.03 16.37
CA SER A 422 38.12 38.80 15.59
C SER A 422 36.78 38.72 14.84
N MET A 423 36.79 38.15 13.64
CA MET A 423 35.55 37.88 12.88
C MET A 423 34.57 37.02 13.68
N SER A 424 35.10 36.05 14.43
CA SER A 424 34.30 35.18 15.28
C SER A 424 33.54 35.96 16.35
N ASP A 425 34.15 36.96 16.96
CA ASP A 425 33.50 37.75 18.01
C ASP A 425 32.40 38.66 17.41
N ILE A 426 32.63 39.22 16.22
CA ILE A 426 31.63 40.00 15.52
C ILE A 426 30.38 39.14 15.25
N PHE A 427 30.56 37.98 14.63
CA PHE A 427 29.46 37.11 14.28
C PHE A 427 28.79 36.47 15.53
N SER A 428 29.56 36.14 16.56
CA SER A 428 29.00 35.63 17.83
C SER A 428 28.15 36.66 18.52
N THR A 429 28.60 37.92 18.53
CA THR A 429 27.85 39.04 19.10
C THR A 429 26.56 39.28 18.30
N MET A 430 26.66 39.38 16.98
CA MET A 430 25.48 39.52 16.12
C MET A 430 24.48 38.40 16.35
N LYS A 431 24.98 37.15 16.39
CA LYS A 431 24.14 35.97 16.67
C LYS A 431 23.47 36.06 18.03
N ALA A 432 24.20 36.46 19.08
CA ALA A 432 23.67 36.55 20.44
C ALA A 432 22.52 37.58 20.54
N PHE A 433 22.69 38.75 19.92
CA PHE A 433 21.75 39.84 20.06
C PHE A 433 20.57 39.72 19.10
N THR A 434 20.80 39.38 17.84
CA THR A 434 19.72 39.33 16.80
C THR A 434 19.02 37.97 16.70
N GLY A 435 19.79 36.88 16.90
CA GLY A 435 19.25 35.51 16.84
C GLY A 435 18.94 34.96 18.23
N SER A 436 19.82 34.17 18.75
CA SER A 436 19.87 33.70 20.13
C SER A 436 21.11 32.82 20.34
N ILE A 437 21.58 32.72 21.56
CA ILE A 437 22.60 31.74 21.96
C ILE A 437 21.97 30.76 22.96
N TYR A 438 22.04 29.48 22.65
CA TYR A 438 21.77 28.43 23.60
C TYR A 438 22.92 28.40 24.65
N VAL A 439 22.56 28.47 25.92
CA VAL A 439 23.54 28.56 27.02
C VAL A 439 23.62 27.24 27.78
N ASN A 440 22.48 26.70 28.20
CA ASN A 440 22.41 25.49 29.01
C ASN A 440 20.98 24.97 29.10
N ASP A 441 20.83 23.80 29.69
CA ASP A 441 19.53 23.19 30.05
C ASP A 441 19.33 23.22 31.57
N PHE A 442 18.07 23.27 32.02
CA PHE A 442 17.72 22.99 33.42
C PHE A 442 16.50 22.08 33.50
N ASN A 443 16.44 21.28 34.55
CA ASN A 443 15.34 20.35 34.78
C ASN A 443 14.34 20.97 35.77
N MET A 444 13.07 21.03 35.36
CA MET A 444 11.95 21.46 36.18
C MET A 444 10.69 20.67 35.81
N PHE A 445 9.90 20.29 36.82
CA PHE A 445 8.64 19.54 36.59
C PHE A 445 8.81 18.27 35.71
N ASN A 446 9.90 17.55 35.90
CA ASN A 446 10.25 16.34 35.15
C ASN A 446 10.44 16.58 33.64
N ARG A 447 10.75 17.81 33.23
CA ARG A 447 11.03 18.23 31.83
C ARG A 447 12.35 18.97 31.79
N ILE A 448 13.02 18.88 30.62
CA ILE A 448 14.24 19.61 30.31
C ILE A 448 13.85 20.92 29.61
N TYR A 449 14.27 22.05 30.17
CA TYR A 449 14.06 23.37 29.60
C TYR A 449 15.38 23.94 29.11
N ARG A 450 15.40 24.46 27.90
CA ARG A 450 16.57 25.09 27.30
C ARG A 450 16.60 26.57 27.62
N VAL A 451 17.79 27.05 27.99
CA VAL A 451 18.04 28.48 28.28
C VAL A 451 18.66 29.12 27.03
N TYR A 452 17.99 30.12 26.51
CA TYR A 452 18.48 30.95 25.42
C TYR A 452 18.63 32.39 25.87
N ILE A 453 19.71 33.08 25.41
CA ILE A 453 19.93 34.50 25.62
C ILE A 453 19.85 35.21 24.30
N GLN A 454 19.11 36.32 24.22
CA GLN A 454 19.03 37.24 23.11
C GLN A 454 18.74 38.66 23.59
N ALA A 455 18.94 39.65 22.73
CA ALA A 455 18.48 41.02 23.04
C ALA A 455 16.97 41.08 23.15
N ASP A 456 16.43 41.92 24.03
CA ASP A 456 14.98 42.14 24.10
C ASP A 456 14.47 42.81 22.84
N ALA A 457 13.20 42.59 22.51
CA ALA A 457 12.58 42.98 21.25
C ALA A 457 12.79 44.48 20.85
N PRO A 458 12.63 45.46 21.76
CA PRO A 458 12.88 46.86 21.45
C PRO A 458 14.28 47.19 20.95
N TYR A 459 15.28 46.38 21.40
CA TYR A 459 16.70 46.60 21.10
C TYR A 459 17.17 45.88 19.84
N ARG A 460 16.31 45.11 19.16
CA ARG A 460 16.66 44.34 17.93
C ARG A 460 15.62 44.50 16.82
N ALA A 461 14.60 45.34 17.05
CA ALA A 461 13.49 45.48 16.10
C ALA A 461 13.83 46.33 14.86
N TYR A 462 14.78 47.25 14.97
CA TYR A 462 15.12 48.16 13.92
C TYR A 462 16.59 48.06 13.51
N ARG A 463 16.88 48.36 12.23
CA ARG A 463 18.22 48.38 11.69
C ARG A 463 19.21 49.21 12.53
N ASP A 464 18.75 50.39 12.99
CA ASP A 464 19.55 51.34 13.73
C ASP A 464 19.92 50.85 15.13
N ASN A 465 19.24 49.81 15.65
CA ASN A 465 19.58 49.20 16.92
C ASN A 465 20.93 48.46 16.90
N LEU A 466 21.47 48.14 15.71
CA LEU A 466 22.81 47.61 15.57
C LEU A 466 23.90 48.51 16.16
N ASN A 467 23.63 49.81 16.29
CA ASN A 467 24.53 50.77 16.99
C ASN A 467 24.68 50.48 18.48
N LEU A 468 23.77 49.74 19.08
CA LEU A 468 23.78 49.34 20.47
C LEU A 468 24.58 48.06 20.74
N PHE A 469 25.08 47.41 19.68
CA PHE A 469 25.85 46.18 19.82
C PHE A 469 27.36 46.50 19.82
N PHE A 470 28.07 46.01 20.79
CA PHE A 470 29.48 46.24 20.96
C PHE A 470 30.27 44.94 20.99
N VAL A 471 31.41 44.94 20.37
CA VAL A 471 32.39 43.85 20.36
C VAL A 471 33.64 44.31 21.07
N ARG A 472 34.28 43.43 21.83
CA ARG A 472 35.51 43.78 22.57
C ARG A 472 36.71 43.67 21.64
N GLY A 473 37.50 44.76 21.53
CA GLY A 473 38.80 44.78 20.84
C GLY A 473 39.91 44.14 21.67
N ALA A 474 41.08 43.94 21.04
CA ALA A 474 42.22 43.33 21.65
C ALA A 474 42.77 44.13 22.88
N ASP A 475 42.61 45.44 22.87
CA ASP A 475 42.95 46.35 23.94
C ASP A 475 41.89 46.45 25.05
N GLY A 476 40.79 45.67 24.92
CA GLY A 476 39.67 45.69 25.87
C GLY A 476 38.65 46.78 25.61
N ALA A 477 38.83 47.64 24.60
CA ALA A 477 37.86 48.67 24.23
C ALA A 477 36.58 48.06 23.64
N MET A 478 35.42 48.67 23.94
CA MET A 478 34.11 48.26 23.37
C MET A 478 33.86 49.02 22.10
N ILE A 479 33.83 48.30 20.97
CA ILE A 479 33.74 48.87 19.63
C ILE A 479 32.33 48.60 19.08
N PRO A 480 31.59 49.64 18.61
CA PRO A 480 30.28 49.42 18.01
C PRO A 480 30.39 48.58 16.76
N VAL A 481 29.49 47.56 16.61
CA VAL A 481 29.47 46.65 15.44
C VAL A 481 29.29 47.43 14.16
N THR A 482 28.50 48.49 14.15
CA THR A 482 28.26 49.35 12.99
C THR A 482 29.49 50.12 12.49
N SER A 483 30.52 50.28 13.35
CA SER A 483 31.80 50.86 12.93
C SER A 483 32.65 49.86 12.14
N LEU A 484 32.35 48.57 12.18
CA LEU A 484 33.10 47.46 11.57
C LEU A 484 32.50 46.97 10.26
N GLY A 485 31.42 47.59 9.77
CA GLY A 485 30.79 47.21 8.53
C GLY A 485 29.59 48.04 8.14
N THR A 486 28.97 47.70 7.05
CA THR A 486 27.79 48.38 6.52
C THR A 486 26.62 47.39 6.34
N THR A 487 25.40 47.91 6.43
CA THR A 487 24.20 47.09 6.23
C THR A 487 23.43 47.51 5.00
N HIS A 488 22.92 46.54 4.27
CA HIS A 488 21.97 46.78 3.17
C HIS A 488 20.89 45.69 3.13
N TYR A 489 19.74 46.01 2.56
CA TYR A 489 18.69 45.03 2.35
C TYR A 489 18.99 44.22 1.11
N THR A 490 18.75 42.93 1.21
CA THR A 490 18.88 41.98 0.12
C THR A 490 17.70 40.97 0.19
N THR A 491 17.56 40.15 -0.81
CA THR A 491 16.66 39.01 -0.77
C THR A 491 17.47 37.72 -0.83
N GLY A 492 16.99 36.69 -0.18
CA GLY A 492 17.67 35.41 -0.15
C GLY A 492 16.76 34.27 0.26
N ALA A 493 17.28 33.07 0.13
CA ALA A 493 16.56 31.87 0.54
C ALA A 493 16.52 31.74 2.08
N GLY A 494 15.35 31.49 2.64
CA GLY A 494 15.20 31.16 4.06
C GLY A 494 15.70 29.75 4.39
N THR A 495 15.41 28.80 3.49
CA THR A 495 15.85 27.41 3.59
C THR A 495 16.29 26.91 2.23
N ILE A 496 17.46 26.30 2.14
CA ILE A 496 17.95 25.64 0.95
C ILE A 496 17.83 24.15 1.13
N LYS A 497 16.92 23.50 0.41
CA LYS A 497 16.79 22.06 0.38
C LYS A 497 17.66 21.45 -0.70
N ARG A 498 18.19 20.27 -0.44
CA ARG A 498 18.89 19.45 -1.43
C ARG A 498 18.28 18.06 -1.48
N PHE A 499 18.17 17.55 -2.69
CA PHE A 499 17.75 16.20 -2.97
C PHE A 499 18.76 15.60 -3.96
N ASN A 500 19.22 14.37 -3.73
CA ASN A 500 20.29 13.74 -4.53
C ASN A 500 21.52 14.64 -4.77
N MET A 501 21.89 15.46 -3.76
CA MET A 501 22.98 16.45 -3.82
C MET A 501 22.71 17.70 -4.65
N PHE A 502 21.61 17.79 -5.39
CA PHE A 502 21.20 18.98 -6.15
C PHE A 502 20.38 19.93 -5.28
N ASN A 503 20.44 21.22 -5.54
CA ASN A 503 19.48 22.16 -4.97
C ASN A 503 18.10 21.80 -5.49
N ALA A 504 17.12 21.69 -4.58
CA ALA A 504 15.83 21.13 -4.93
C ALA A 504 14.67 21.91 -4.29
N ALA A 505 13.54 21.87 -4.97
CA ALA A 505 12.26 22.37 -4.47
C ALA A 505 11.22 21.24 -4.51
N THR A 506 10.50 21.04 -3.41
CA THR A 506 9.43 20.07 -3.32
C THR A 506 8.11 20.76 -3.65
N ILE A 507 7.38 20.21 -4.61
CA ILE A 507 6.01 20.61 -4.98
C ILE A 507 5.08 19.56 -4.42
N THR A 508 4.12 19.99 -3.62
CA THR A 508 3.08 19.12 -3.03
C THR A 508 1.71 19.57 -3.49
N GLY A 509 0.79 18.65 -3.60
CA GLY A 509 -0.60 18.93 -3.95
C GLY A 509 -1.44 17.67 -3.87
N GLU A 510 -2.74 17.82 -4.06
CA GLU A 510 -3.68 16.70 -4.09
C GLU A 510 -4.41 16.69 -5.45
N ALA A 511 -4.86 15.51 -5.88
CA ALA A 511 -5.75 15.40 -7.01
C ALA A 511 -7.09 16.07 -6.68
N ALA A 512 -7.63 16.86 -7.60
CA ALA A 512 -8.94 17.46 -7.43
C ALA A 512 -10.05 16.40 -7.43
N HIS A 513 -11.19 16.73 -6.83
CA HIS A 513 -12.33 15.81 -6.80
C HIS A 513 -12.71 15.34 -8.22
N GLY A 514 -12.79 14.03 -8.42
CA GLY A 514 -13.07 13.39 -9.71
C GLY A 514 -11.83 13.04 -10.55
N TYR A 515 -10.63 13.38 -10.09
CA TYR A 515 -9.35 12.99 -10.70
C TYR A 515 -8.58 12.06 -9.77
N SER A 516 -7.81 11.13 -10.36
CA SER A 516 -6.93 10.25 -9.59
C SER A 516 -5.53 10.85 -9.40
N SER A 517 -4.78 10.32 -8.41
CA SER A 517 -3.37 10.69 -8.19
C SER A 517 -2.53 10.47 -9.45
N GLY A 518 -2.74 9.35 -10.13
CA GLY A 518 -2.03 9.03 -11.37
C GLY A 518 -2.27 10.06 -12.48
N GLN A 519 -3.52 10.50 -12.67
CA GLN A 519 -3.86 11.53 -13.66
C GLN A 519 -3.20 12.88 -13.33
N ALA A 520 -3.24 13.28 -12.04
CA ALA A 520 -2.57 14.49 -11.59
C ALA A 520 -1.06 14.43 -11.81
N MET A 521 -0.43 13.30 -11.48
CA MET A 521 1.00 13.11 -11.68
C MET A 521 1.40 13.14 -13.15
N ASP A 522 0.63 12.50 -14.03
CA ASP A 522 0.88 12.51 -15.47
C ASP A 522 0.75 13.91 -16.08
N GLU A 523 -0.23 14.70 -15.62
CA GLU A 523 -0.41 16.08 -16.08
C GLU A 523 0.73 17.00 -15.59
N LEU A 524 1.23 16.82 -14.36
CA LEU A 524 2.43 17.53 -13.89
C LEU A 524 3.65 17.20 -14.75
N GLU A 525 3.86 15.93 -15.10
CA GLU A 525 4.95 15.54 -16.00
C GLU A 525 4.81 16.19 -17.40
N ASN A 526 3.57 16.32 -17.90
CA ASN A 526 3.31 16.98 -19.16
C ASN A 526 3.68 18.47 -19.09
N ILE A 527 3.26 19.17 -18.04
CA ILE A 527 3.63 20.60 -17.83
C ILE A 527 5.15 20.74 -17.74
N VAL A 528 5.83 19.88 -16.98
CA VAL A 528 7.30 19.89 -16.87
C VAL A 528 7.94 19.72 -18.24
N ARG A 529 7.52 18.71 -19.00
CA ARG A 529 8.09 18.40 -20.32
C ARG A 529 7.89 19.54 -21.33
N GLU A 530 6.76 20.24 -21.27
CA GLU A 530 6.42 21.29 -22.23
C GLU A 530 6.98 22.66 -21.86
N LYS A 531 7.06 22.97 -20.56
CA LYS A 531 7.28 24.35 -20.09
C LYS A 531 8.61 24.57 -19.37
N LEU A 532 9.24 23.51 -18.85
CA LEU A 532 10.47 23.66 -18.08
C LEU A 532 11.73 23.38 -18.93
N PRO A 533 12.85 24.08 -18.64
CA PRO A 533 14.11 23.83 -19.34
C PRO A 533 14.71 22.48 -18.95
N ALA A 534 15.47 21.86 -19.84
CA ALA A 534 16.14 20.57 -19.61
C ALA A 534 17.18 20.57 -18.46
N SER A 535 17.60 21.75 -18.00
CA SER A 535 18.50 21.90 -16.84
C SER A 535 17.80 21.68 -15.50
N VAL A 536 16.48 21.53 -15.48
CA VAL A 536 15.69 21.20 -14.29
C VAL A 536 15.30 19.72 -14.36
N GLY A 537 15.83 18.94 -13.43
CA GLY A 537 15.46 17.53 -13.25
C GLY A 537 14.19 17.40 -12.46
N VAL A 538 13.51 16.27 -12.65
CA VAL A 538 12.29 15.93 -11.90
C VAL A 538 12.44 14.54 -11.32
N GLU A 539 12.10 14.42 -10.03
CA GLU A 539 12.01 13.14 -9.32
C GLU A 539 10.72 13.10 -8.51
N TRP A 540 10.18 11.90 -8.33
CA TRP A 540 9.06 11.68 -7.44
C TRP A 540 9.55 11.27 -6.06
N SER A 541 8.87 11.71 -5.00
CA SER A 541 9.19 11.39 -3.61
C SER A 541 8.00 10.73 -2.90
N GLY A 542 8.26 10.14 -1.74
CA GLY A 542 7.22 9.58 -0.89
C GLY A 542 6.35 8.52 -1.57
N LEU A 543 5.03 8.64 -1.40
CA LEU A 543 4.04 7.74 -2.02
C LEU A 543 4.04 7.83 -3.54
N SER A 544 4.28 9.01 -4.11
CA SER A 544 4.32 9.22 -5.56
C SER A 544 5.44 8.44 -6.25
N TYR A 545 6.60 8.33 -5.58
CA TYR A 545 7.68 7.45 -6.05
C TYR A 545 7.23 5.98 -6.08
N GLN A 546 6.55 5.53 -5.03
CA GLN A 546 6.03 4.16 -4.98
C GLN A 546 4.98 3.91 -6.07
N GLU A 547 4.08 4.86 -6.30
CA GLU A 547 3.06 4.80 -7.34
C GLU A 547 3.68 4.66 -8.72
N LYS A 548 4.64 5.51 -9.08
CA LYS A 548 5.34 5.43 -10.39
C LYS A 548 6.19 4.16 -10.52
N HIS A 549 6.77 3.66 -9.45
CA HIS A 549 7.61 2.45 -9.47
C HIS A 549 6.80 1.16 -9.56
N VAL A 550 5.61 1.12 -8.95
CA VAL A 550 4.70 -0.02 -8.97
C VAL A 550 3.77 0.02 -10.18
N SER A 551 3.47 1.20 -10.69
CA SER A 551 2.72 1.39 -11.95
C SER A 551 3.37 0.58 -13.07
N GLY A 552 2.56 -0.26 -13.75
CA GLY A 552 3.03 -1.19 -14.79
C GLY A 552 3.42 -2.60 -14.31
N GLN A 553 3.59 -2.84 -13.01
CA GLN A 553 3.86 -4.19 -12.49
C GLN A 553 2.59 -5.03 -12.31
N THR A 554 1.43 -4.41 -12.26
CA THR A 554 0.12 -5.07 -12.09
C THR A 554 -0.13 -6.14 -13.16
N GLY A 555 0.20 -5.85 -14.41
CA GLY A 555 0.08 -6.81 -15.51
C GLY A 555 0.94 -8.05 -15.30
N LEU A 556 2.17 -7.88 -14.79
CA LEU A 556 3.06 -8.99 -14.47
C LEU A 556 2.52 -9.82 -13.31
N VAL A 557 2.03 -9.19 -12.25
CA VAL A 557 1.44 -9.86 -11.07
C VAL A 557 0.23 -10.70 -11.48
N LEU A 558 -0.67 -10.15 -12.28
CA LEU A 558 -1.83 -10.87 -12.80
C LEU A 558 -1.41 -12.03 -13.73
N ALA A 559 -0.45 -11.81 -14.62
CA ALA A 559 0.05 -12.88 -15.50
C ALA A 559 0.67 -14.03 -14.69
N LEU A 560 1.45 -13.71 -13.64
CA LEU A 560 1.97 -14.70 -12.71
C LEU A 560 0.87 -15.41 -11.93
N ALA A 561 -0.16 -14.70 -11.47
CA ALA A 561 -1.32 -15.32 -10.81
C ALA A 561 -2.02 -16.32 -11.73
N PHE A 562 -2.28 -15.95 -12.99
CA PHE A 562 -2.84 -16.86 -14.00
C PHE A 562 -1.94 -18.06 -14.28
N LEU A 563 -0.63 -17.85 -14.39
CA LEU A 563 0.35 -18.91 -14.62
C LEU A 563 0.35 -19.92 -13.46
N PHE A 564 0.36 -19.43 -12.20
CA PHE A 564 0.35 -20.30 -11.04
C PHE A 564 -0.97 -21.08 -10.90
N VAL A 565 -2.09 -20.44 -11.12
CA VAL A 565 -3.39 -21.13 -11.15
C VAL A 565 -3.39 -22.19 -12.25
N PHE A 566 -2.84 -21.90 -13.43
CA PHE A 566 -2.69 -22.88 -14.51
C PHE A 566 -1.83 -24.07 -14.10
N LEU A 567 -0.64 -23.82 -13.55
CA LEU A 567 0.28 -24.89 -13.15
C LEU A 567 -0.30 -25.74 -12.02
N PHE A 568 -0.96 -25.10 -11.04
CA PHE A 568 -1.66 -25.80 -9.97
C PHE A 568 -2.75 -26.74 -10.52
N LEU A 569 -3.60 -26.21 -11.40
CA LEU A 569 -4.66 -27.00 -12.03
C LEU A 569 -4.10 -28.08 -12.94
N ALA A 570 -3.00 -27.82 -13.66
CA ALA A 570 -2.34 -28.82 -14.50
C ALA A 570 -1.80 -29.99 -13.67
N ALA A 571 -1.25 -29.71 -12.49
CA ALA A 571 -0.82 -30.71 -11.55
C ALA A 571 -2.02 -31.49 -10.96
N GLN A 572 -3.09 -30.80 -10.54
CA GLN A 572 -4.29 -31.44 -9.97
C GLN A 572 -5.01 -32.34 -10.95
N TYR A 573 -5.11 -31.94 -12.22
CA TYR A 573 -5.83 -32.72 -13.26
C TYR A 573 -4.93 -33.70 -14.02
N GLU A 574 -3.64 -33.73 -13.76
CA GLU A 574 -2.65 -34.51 -14.54
C GLU A 574 -2.80 -34.27 -16.05
N SER A 575 -3.12 -33.03 -16.43
CA SER A 575 -3.47 -32.67 -17.80
C SER A 575 -3.15 -31.21 -18.09
N TRP A 576 -2.44 -30.94 -19.18
CA TRP A 576 -2.18 -29.59 -19.67
C TRP A 576 -3.36 -28.91 -20.36
N SER A 577 -4.33 -29.69 -20.86
CA SER A 577 -5.44 -29.17 -21.65
C SER A 577 -6.66 -28.77 -20.82
N VAL A 578 -6.95 -29.48 -19.74
CA VAL A 578 -8.13 -29.23 -18.90
C VAL A 578 -8.08 -27.88 -18.19
N PRO A 579 -6.95 -27.44 -17.60
CA PRO A 579 -6.85 -26.12 -16.95
C PRO A 579 -7.14 -24.94 -17.87
N VAL A 580 -6.87 -25.06 -19.16
CA VAL A 580 -7.12 -24.00 -20.14
C VAL A 580 -8.62 -23.63 -20.19
N ALA A 581 -9.52 -24.61 -20.03
CA ALA A 581 -10.97 -24.34 -19.98
C ALA A 581 -11.36 -23.48 -18.77
N VAL A 582 -10.72 -23.72 -17.63
CA VAL A 582 -10.94 -22.95 -16.41
C VAL A 582 -10.43 -21.53 -16.60
N ILE A 583 -9.18 -21.37 -17.05
CA ILE A 583 -8.54 -20.05 -17.18
C ILE A 583 -9.23 -19.16 -18.20
N LEU A 584 -9.66 -19.71 -19.35
CA LEU A 584 -10.39 -18.94 -20.35
C LEU A 584 -11.75 -18.40 -19.84
N SER A 585 -12.28 -18.93 -18.75
CA SER A 585 -13.51 -18.40 -18.15
C SER A 585 -13.29 -17.23 -17.21
N LEU A 586 -12.08 -17.03 -16.67
CA LEU A 586 -11.76 -16.03 -15.65
C LEU A 586 -11.93 -14.57 -16.13
N PRO A 587 -11.55 -14.19 -17.36
CA PRO A 587 -11.73 -12.81 -17.84
C PRO A 587 -13.19 -12.33 -17.77
N VAL A 588 -14.17 -13.23 -17.88
CA VAL A 588 -15.59 -12.85 -17.77
C VAL A 588 -15.92 -12.28 -16.39
N ALA A 589 -15.27 -12.73 -15.35
CA ALA A 589 -15.40 -12.13 -14.02
C ALA A 589 -14.67 -10.78 -13.92
N GLY A 590 -13.52 -10.67 -14.58
CA GLY A 590 -12.73 -9.44 -14.60
C GLY A 590 -13.51 -8.24 -15.15
N ILE A 591 -14.24 -8.41 -16.26
CA ILE A 591 -15.06 -7.31 -16.78
C ILE A 591 -16.15 -6.90 -15.79
N GLY A 592 -16.74 -7.86 -15.04
CA GLY A 592 -17.69 -7.56 -13.98
C GLY A 592 -17.09 -6.71 -12.88
N ALA A 593 -15.87 -7.03 -12.46
CA ALA A 593 -15.16 -6.27 -11.44
C ALA A 593 -14.88 -4.82 -11.90
N TYR A 594 -14.38 -4.63 -13.10
CA TYR A 594 -14.14 -3.30 -13.67
C TYR A 594 -15.43 -2.48 -13.83
N LEU A 595 -16.49 -3.10 -14.32
CA LEU A 595 -17.81 -2.45 -14.42
C LEU A 595 -18.33 -2.03 -13.04
N GLY A 596 -18.11 -2.85 -12.01
CA GLY A 596 -18.52 -2.55 -10.64
C GLY A 596 -17.85 -1.31 -10.08
N ILE A 597 -16.51 -1.22 -10.18
CA ILE A 597 -15.79 -0.05 -9.69
C ILE A 597 -16.12 1.21 -10.50
N TRP A 598 -16.29 1.09 -11.82
CA TRP A 598 -16.67 2.21 -12.68
C TRP A 598 -18.06 2.77 -12.33
N VAL A 599 -19.05 1.91 -12.12
CA VAL A 599 -20.43 2.32 -11.74
C VAL A 599 -20.45 2.96 -10.35
N CYS A 600 -19.60 2.47 -9.43
CA CYS A 600 -19.50 3.03 -8.07
C CYS A 600 -18.57 4.24 -7.97
N GLY A 601 -17.96 4.71 -9.08
CA GLY A 601 -17.03 5.84 -9.07
C GLY A 601 -15.74 5.59 -8.31
N LEU A 602 -15.31 4.32 -8.20
CA LEU A 602 -14.09 3.91 -7.51
C LEU A 602 -12.91 3.83 -8.49
N GLU A 603 -11.71 3.93 -7.96
CA GLU A 603 -10.45 3.90 -8.73
C GLU A 603 -9.84 2.50 -8.80
N ASN A 604 -9.03 2.26 -9.85
CA ASN A 604 -8.19 1.07 -9.96
C ASN A 604 -6.95 1.22 -9.06
N ASN A 605 -7.10 0.91 -7.80
CA ASN A 605 -6.05 0.97 -6.80
C ASN A 605 -5.53 -0.43 -6.41
N ILE A 606 -4.49 -0.48 -5.57
CA ILE A 606 -3.87 -1.74 -5.12
C ILE A 606 -4.87 -2.70 -4.45
N TYR A 607 -5.87 -2.18 -3.73
CA TYR A 607 -6.88 -3.00 -3.07
C TYR A 607 -7.84 -3.65 -4.07
N PHE A 608 -8.25 -2.92 -5.10
CA PHE A 608 -9.00 -3.50 -6.21
C PHE A 608 -8.20 -4.58 -6.94
N GLN A 609 -6.91 -4.35 -7.18
CA GLN A 609 -6.02 -5.32 -7.83
C GLN A 609 -5.87 -6.60 -6.99
N ILE A 610 -5.75 -6.47 -5.66
CA ILE A 610 -5.80 -7.61 -4.72
C ILE A 610 -7.16 -8.34 -4.85
N GLY A 611 -8.25 -7.58 -4.95
CA GLY A 611 -9.59 -8.11 -5.20
C GLY A 611 -9.67 -8.93 -6.51
N LEU A 612 -9.03 -8.45 -7.58
CA LEU A 612 -8.95 -9.19 -8.86
C LEU A 612 -8.20 -10.52 -8.70
N VAL A 613 -7.07 -10.53 -8.01
CA VAL A 613 -6.31 -11.77 -7.73
C VAL A 613 -7.15 -12.76 -6.91
N MET A 614 -7.85 -12.26 -5.88
CA MET A 614 -8.76 -13.07 -5.08
C MET A 614 -9.92 -13.62 -5.92
N LEU A 615 -10.47 -12.81 -6.82
CA LEU A 615 -11.55 -13.19 -7.73
C LEU A 615 -11.14 -14.33 -8.66
N VAL A 616 -9.90 -14.36 -9.13
CA VAL A 616 -9.35 -15.46 -9.95
C VAL A 616 -9.51 -16.80 -9.21
N GLY A 617 -9.13 -16.87 -7.92
CA GLY A 617 -9.27 -18.08 -7.12
C GLY A 617 -10.72 -18.50 -6.89
N LEU A 618 -11.60 -17.53 -6.63
CA LEU A 618 -13.02 -17.78 -6.33
C LEU A 618 -13.79 -18.28 -7.56
N VAL A 619 -13.53 -17.68 -8.72
CA VAL A 619 -14.17 -18.07 -9.98
C VAL A 619 -13.63 -19.40 -10.50
N ALA A 620 -12.32 -19.64 -10.36
CA ALA A 620 -11.69 -20.91 -10.68
C ALA A 620 -12.38 -22.07 -9.95
N LYS A 621 -12.73 -21.93 -8.66
CA LYS A 621 -13.46 -22.93 -7.88
C LYS A 621 -14.77 -23.36 -8.56
N ASN A 622 -15.55 -22.41 -9.06
CA ASN A 622 -16.82 -22.70 -9.73
C ASN A 622 -16.61 -23.42 -11.07
N ALA A 623 -15.59 -23.01 -11.82
CA ALA A 623 -15.23 -23.65 -13.09
C ALA A 623 -14.68 -25.06 -12.88
N ILE A 624 -13.85 -25.27 -11.86
CA ILE A 624 -13.31 -26.58 -11.45
C ILE A 624 -14.43 -27.57 -11.22
N LEU A 625 -15.46 -27.21 -10.45
CA LEU A 625 -16.59 -28.10 -10.15
C LEU A 625 -17.35 -28.58 -11.38
N ILE A 626 -17.46 -27.75 -12.42
CA ILE A 626 -18.11 -28.15 -13.68
C ILE A 626 -17.18 -29.04 -14.50
N VAL A 627 -15.90 -28.65 -14.64
CA VAL A 627 -14.92 -29.32 -15.49
C VAL A 627 -14.58 -30.70 -14.96
N GLU A 628 -14.43 -30.86 -13.65
CA GLU A 628 -14.15 -32.13 -13.00
C GLU A 628 -15.27 -33.14 -13.24
N PHE A 629 -16.52 -32.73 -12.99
CA PHE A 629 -17.67 -33.59 -13.23
C PHE A 629 -17.87 -33.92 -14.71
N ALA A 630 -17.57 -32.98 -15.60
CA ALA A 630 -17.62 -33.21 -17.02
C ALA A 630 -16.53 -34.20 -17.47
N LYS A 631 -15.31 -34.10 -16.91
CA LYS A 631 -14.20 -35.05 -17.16
C LYS A 631 -14.59 -36.47 -16.72
N GLU A 632 -15.13 -36.61 -15.51
CA GLU A 632 -15.57 -37.90 -14.96
C GLU A 632 -16.65 -38.57 -15.83
N GLU A 633 -17.63 -37.79 -16.34
CA GLU A 633 -18.67 -38.31 -17.22
C GLU A 633 -18.13 -38.73 -18.62
N VAL A 634 -17.08 -38.02 -19.11
CA VAL A 634 -16.39 -38.43 -20.34
C VAL A 634 -15.62 -39.73 -20.13
N GLU A 635 -14.95 -39.90 -18.99
CA GLU A 635 -14.22 -41.12 -18.62
C GLU A 635 -15.17 -42.34 -18.47
N LYS A 636 -16.44 -42.08 -18.06
CA LYS A 636 -17.50 -43.10 -18.04
C LYS A 636 -18.05 -43.43 -19.44
N GLY A 637 -17.44 -42.91 -20.53
CA GLY A 637 -17.78 -43.24 -21.91
C GLY A 637 -18.89 -42.37 -22.51
N ARG A 638 -19.30 -41.25 -21.88
CA ARG A 638 -20.29 -40.34 -22.48
C ARG A 638 -19.70 -39.46 -23.56
N ASP A 639 -20.51 -39.06 -24.52
CA ASP A 639 -20.14 -38.01 -25.48
C ASP A 639 -19.81 -36.67 -24.74
N VAL A 640 -18.78 -35.98 -25.22
CA VAL A 640 -18.24 -34.76 -24.58
C VAL A 640 -19.31 -33.68 -24.41
N VAL A 641 -20.22 -33.52 -25.37
CA VAL A 641 -21.29 -32.50 -25.30
C VAL A 641 -22.32 -32.88 -24.24
N SER A 642 -22.74 -34.15 -24.22
CA SER A 642 -23.72 -34.64 -23.24
C SER A 642 -23.14 -34.70 -21.83
N ALA A 643 -21.84 -35.00 -21.68
CA ALA A 643 -21.10 -34.93 -20.42
C ALA A 643 -21.07 -33.52 -19.86
N ALA A 644 -20.69 -32.53 -20.67
CA ALA A 644 -20.67 -31.13 -20.29
C ALA A 644 -22.04 -30.58 -19.86
N LEU A 645 -23.09 -30.91 -20.61
CA LEU A 645 -24.48 -30.54 -20.27
C LEU A 645 -24.95 -31.17 -18.97
N LYS A 646 -24.66 -32.45 -18.74
CA LYS A 646 -25.03 -33.15 -17.50
C LYS A 646 -24.28 -32.53 -16.28
N ALA A 647 -22.99 -32.32 -16.43
CA ALA A 647 -22.19 -31.70 -15.39
C ALA A 647 -22.71 -30.29 -15.01
N ALA A 648 -23.00 -29.48 -16.02
CA ALA A 648 -23.55 -28.15 -15.84
C ALA A 648 -24.90 -28.18 -15.11
N HIS A 649 -25.83 -29.08 -15.50
CA HIS A 649 -27.12 -29.23 -14.83
C HIS A 649 -27.01 -29.67 -13.37
N LEU A 650 -26.14 -30.64 -13.07
CA LEU A 650 -25.97 -31.17 -11.72
C LEU A 650 -25.28 -30.16 -10.78
N ARG A 651 -24.33 -29.37 -11.32
CA ARG A 651 -23.54 -28.42 -10.54
C ARG A 651 -24.14 -27.02 -10.48
N PHE A 652 -25.16 -26.69 -11.27
CA PHE A 652 -25.80 -25.38 -11.28
C PHE A 652 -26.25 -24.94 -9.87
N ARG A 653 -27.04 -25.79 -9.19
CA ARG A 653 -27.58 -25.45 -7.88
C ARG A 653 -26.48 -25.22 -6.82
N PRO A 654 -25.49 -26.12 -6.61
CA PRO A 654 -24.38 -25.90 -5.69
C PRO A 654 -23.60 -24.62 -5.99
N ILE A 655 -23.28 -24.33 -7.26
CA ILE A 655 -22.52 -23.14 -7.66
C ILE A 655 -23.31 -21.87 -7.35
N VAL A 656 -24.59 -21.80 -7.70
CA VAL A 656 -25.41 -20.62 -7.44
C VAL A 656 -25.55 -20.40 -5.93
N MET A 657 -25.78 -21.46 -5.14
CA MET A 657 -25.92 -21.34 -3.67
C MET A 657 -24.62 -20.83 -3.00
N THR A 658 -23.48 -21.40 -3.36
CA THR A 658 -22.19 -20.99 -2.78
C THR A 658 -21.80 -19.58 -3.20
N SER A 659 -22.02 -19.22 -4.45
CA SER A 659 -21.69 -17.89 -4.96
C SER A 659 -22.61 -16.82 -4.40
N LEU A 660 -23.92 -17.08 -4.27
CA LEU A 660 -24.84 -16.15 -3.61
C LEU A 660 -24.52 -15.95 -2.12
N ALA A 661 -24.18 -17.03 -1.42
CA ALA A 661 -23.75 -16.91 -0.01
C ALA A 661 -22.49 -16.02 0.11
N PHE A 662 -21.53 -16.18 -0.82
CA PHE A 662 -20.34 -15.36 -0.84
C PHE A 662 -20.62 -13.89 -1.22
N ILE A 663 -21.43 -13.65 -2.26
CA ILE A 663 -21.86 -12.31 -2.69
C ILE A 663 -22.55 -11.56 -1.55
N LEU A 664 -23.48 -12.22 -0.84
CA LEU A 664 -24.15 -11.63 0.33
C LEU A 664 -23.18 -11.36 1.48
N GLY A 665 -22.17 -12.20 1.65
CA GLY A 665 -21.10 -12.00 2.64
C GLY A 665 -20.20 -10.80 2.33
N LEU A 666 -20.12 -10.34 1.07
CA LEU A 666 -19.35 -9.16 0.67
C LEU A 666 -20.11 -7.82 0.83
N LEU A 667 -21.44 -7.87 1.02
CA LEU A 667 -22.24 -6.63 1.17
C LEU A 667 -21.70 -5.68 2.25
N PRO A 668 -21.27 -6.16 3.45
CA PRO A 668 -20.68 -5.28 4.45
C PRO A 668 -19.39 -4.58 3.99
N LEU A 669 -18.64 -5.18 3.06
CA LEU A 669 -17.43 -4.56 2.49
C LEU A 669 -17.80 -3.50 1.42
N VAL A 670 -18.82 -3.78 0.61
CA VAL A 670 -19.30 -2.84 -0.42
C VAL A 670 -19.86 -1.56 0.21
N PHE A 671 -20.59 -1.70 1.32
CA PHE A 671 -21.20 -0.59 2.06
C PHE A 671 -20.38 -0.19 3.31
N ALA A 672 -19.08 -0.46 3.30
CA ALA A 672 -18.22 -0.09 4.42
C ALA A 672 -18.17 1.42 4.60
N SER A 673 -18.23 1.89 5.84
CA SER A 673 -18.06 3.28 6.25
C SER A 673 -17.03 3.39 7.37
N GLY A 674 -16.56 4.60 7.64
CA GLY A 674 -15.56 4.87 8.68
C GLY A 674 -14.12 4.54 8.25
N PRO A 675 -13.20 4.37 9.21
CA PRO A 675 -11.77 4.19 8.92
C PRO A 675 -11.52 2.99 8.01
N GLY A 676 -10.69 3.16 6.98
CA GLY A 676 -10.37 2.12 6.01
C GLY A 676 -11.55 1.73 5.11
N SER A 677 -12.57 2.58 4.97
CA SER A 677 -13.73 2.30 4.12
C SER A 677 -13.35 2.22 2.65
N ALA A 678 -12.53 3.11 2.14
CA ALA A 678 -12.14 3.15 0.74
C ALA A 678 -11.39 1.87 0.32
N SER A 679 -10.48 1.38 1.16
CA SER A 679 -9.79 0.10 0.95
C SER A 679 -10.76 -1.09 0.92
N ARG A 680 -11.70 -1.15 1.86
CA ARG A 680 -12.71 -2.21 1.95
C ARG A 680 -13.68 -2.18 0.79
N GLN A 681 -14.14 -1.00 0.39
CA GLN A 681 -15.00 -0.80 -0.77
C GLN A 681 -14.30 -1.20 -2.07
N GLY A 682 -13.02 -0.86 -2.25
CA GLY A 682 -12.23 -1.24 -3.41
C GLY A 682 -12.17 -2.76 -3.62
N ILE A 683 -11.83 -3.51 -2.55
CA ILE A 683 -11.83 -4.97 -2.59
C ILE A 683 -13.26 -5.51 -2.77
N GLY A 684 -14.19 -5.05 -1.92
CA GLY A 684 -15.54 -5.58 -1.83
C GLY A 684 -16.32 -5.42 -3.12
N THR A 685 -16.32 -4.23 -3.70
CA THR A 685 -17.06 -3.90 -4.93
C THR A 685 -16.52 -4.68 -6.12
N GLY A 686 -15.19 -4.72 -6.30
CA GLY A 686 -14.57 -5.46 -7.40
C GLY A 686 -14.94 -6.95 -7.37
N VAL A 687 -14.84 -7.57 -6.19
CA VAL A 687 -15.15 -9.00 -6.04
C VAL A 687 -16.66 -9.27 -6.12
N PHE A 688 -17.49 -8.41 -5.54
CA PHE A 688 -18.95 -8.52 -5.59
C PHE A 688 -19.47 -8.54 -7.02
N PHE A 689 -19.17 -7.52 -7.82
CA PHE A 689 -19.62 -7.44 -9.20
C PHE A 689 -18.93 -8.47 -10.10
N GLY A 690 -17.67 -8.78 -9.85
CA GLY A 690 -16.95 -9.84 -10.54
C GLY A 690 -17.62 -11.20 -10.35
N MET A 691 -17.98 -11.56 -9.11
CA MET A 691 -18.69 -12.80 -8.80
C MET A 691 -20.11 -12.80 -9.38
N LEU A 692 -20.81 -11.67 -9.34
CA LEU A 692 -22.16 -11.55 -9.92
C LEU A 692 -22.16 -11.85 -11.43
N VAL A 693 -21.18 -11.32 -12.17
CA VAL A 693 -21.02 -11.58 -13.61
C VAL A 693 -20.52 -13.01 -13.85
N ALA A 694 -19.64 -13.53 -12.99
CA ALA A 694 -19.16 -14.90 -13.09
C ALA A 694 -20.29 -15.93 -12.98
N ILE A 695 -21.24 -15.76 -12.05
CA ILE A 695 -22.35 -16.70 -11.88
C ILE A 695 -23.49 -16.52 -12.89
N SER A 696 -23.66 -15.32 -13.45
CA SER A 696 -24.73 -15.05 -14.44
C SER A 696 -24.31 -15.41 -15.87
N VAL A 697 -23.13 -14.97 -16.27
CA VAL A 697 -22.61 -15.12 -17.63
C VAL A 697 -21.45 -16.10 -17.69
N GLY A 698 -20.53 -16.02 -16.74
CA GLY A 698 -19.28 -16.81 -16.72
C GLY A 698 -19.50 -18.31 -16.72
N ILE A 699 -20.51 -18.79 -15.99
CA ILE A 699 -20.83 -20.23 -15.93
C ILE A 699 -21.19 -20.84 -17.28
N VAL A 700 -21.61 -20.07 -18.28
CA VAL A 700 -21.92 -20.56 -19.63
C VAL A 700 -20.64 -20.81 -20.44
N PHE A 701 -19.60 -20.00 -20.20
CA PHE A 701 -18.33 -20.14 -20.92
C PHE A 701 -17.54 -21.39 -20.50
N VAL A 702 -17.67 -21.83 -19.25
CA VAL A 702 -16.92 -23.00 -18.74
C VAL A 702 -17.22 -24.28 -19.53
N PRO A 703 -18.47 -24.75 -19.63
CA PRO A 703 -18.78 -25.95 -20.43
C PRO A 703 -18.52 -25.74 -21.93
N PHE A 704 -18.64 -24.51 -22.44
CA PHE A 704 -18.29 -24.19 -23.82
C PHE A 704 -16.82 -24.42 -24.12
N PHE A 705 -15.90 -23.85 -23.28
CA PHE A 705 -14.45 -24.03 -23.45
C PHE A 705 -14.01 -25.47 -23.20
N PHE A 706 -14.64 -26.18 -22.26
CA PHE A 706 -14.39 -27.59 -22.02
C PHE A 706 -14.65 -28.43 -23.32
N VAL A 707 -15.81 -28.29 -23.92
CA VAL A 707 -16.15 -29.02 -25.16
C VAL A 707 -15.21 -28.64 -26.31
N TRP A 708 -14.86 -27.36 -26.43
CA TRP A 708 -14.00 -26.87 -27.49
C TRP A 708 -12.58 -27.47 -27.37
N ILE A 709 -12.01 -27.49 -26.18
CA ILE A 709 -10.66 -28.05 -25.91
C ILE A 709 -10.65 -29.54 -26.18
N TYR A 710 -11.65 -30.27 -25.72
CA TYR A 710 -11.72 -31.71 -25.98
C TYR A 710 -11.86 -32.03 -27.48
N ARG A 711 -12.57 -31.22 -28.24
CA ARG A 711 -12.64 -31.35 -29.71
C ARG A 711 -11.31 -31.08 -30.39
N ILE A 712 -10.52 -30.11 -29.91
CA ILE A 712 -9.13 -29.88 -30.40
C ILE A 712 -8.25 -31.06 -30.08
N LYS A 713 -8.27 -31.56 -28.84
CA LYS A 713 -7.49 -32.73 -28.42
C LYS A 713 -7.80 -33.96 -29.25
N ALA A 714 -9.08 -34.19 -29.53
CA ALA A 714 -9.51 -35.30 -30.40
C ALA A 714 -9.02 -35.15 -31.85
N LYS A 715 -8.96 -33.94 -32.39
CA LYS A 715 -8.41 -33.67 -33.73
C LYS A 715 -6.90 -33.85 -33.79
N LEU A 716 -6.15 -33.42 -32.71
CA LEU A 716 -4.70 -33.57 -32.62
C LEU A 716 -4.31 -35.06 -32.46
N LYS A 717 -5.12 -35.86 -31.79
CA LYS A 717 -4.88 -37.31 -31.62
C LYS A 717 -5.15 -38.12 -32.87
N LYS A 718 -5.91 -37.56 -33.86
CA LYS A 718 -6.19 -38.19 -35.17
C LYS A 718 -5.17 -37.83 -36.26
N ARG A 719 -4.32 -36.83 -36.01
CA ARG A 719 -3.10 -36.51 -36.79
C ARG A 719 -1.89 -37.19 -36.17
#